data_da77552cb091b5c93628940a1247f512
#
_entry.id   da77552cb091b5c93628940a1247f512
#
_cell.length_a   1.000
_cell.length_b   1.000
_cell.length_c   1.000
_cell.angle_alpha   90.00
_cell.angle_beta   90.00
_cell.angle_gamma   90.00
#
_symmetry.space_group_name_H-M   'P 1'
#
loop_
_entity.id
_entity.type
_entity.pdbx_description
1 polymer ?
#
loop_
_entity_poly.entity_id
_entity_poly.type
_entity_poly.pdbx_seq_one_letter_code
_entity_poly.pdbx_strand_id
1 'polypeptide(L)'
;MKKSIYILFLTFIFSASISVEEAQNVAENFFFSKNDQRISSFDIASIENYNYNNNDVFYIFNLENSGFILISADNLISPVLGYSFENNYISYDIPSNINYLFNLYSNELENQKLINRTDQEIISLWDKYSQPVDYEGQSRGVSPLLSARFDQGTPWNDDCPEDSDGSGGNVLVGCVAVSMAQIMHYWSYPEVGYGSHGYNHWEYGYQYADFSSAFYDYSNMPANYATEETQELLFHAGVAVNMGYGTDGSGAQVFGGNPSAYYAMRNYFLFKNDMNQVYPDNYSESQYRSILQEQLNNNKPMIYVGYSNDGGHAWNIDGYDDNYFHNNWGWGGSQNGYFLLSSLNGFDSSQGAIINMEPQSLNNPNVMLDSYTYQETIGDGDLVVNPGETIDLFVTVENLIPWNDATNIDMILSTQDEDLTILNDYITFSNLDAGESYINYSEPFSIEFSNDISFSNHQLQLNILSFGSNGEYSENEFYIDVDVSLNQNGFPYLLTLTDDNGDDYNAATIVQSSPLITDINSDGYQEMFFGDDGGYFHGVDYLGNPLPGFPIQLEGTSSEIWGSPASADIDNDGELEFVVTSKNKHCYIIDEYGNIELDYETDQFLMATPSLGNLDNDTDLEIIFFGYTSSGDVFAINHDGTNVENFPVEINEKVLKGGAIYDIDNNGRDDIVVATENDKSIFVIYDNGDFENIFTSNDKFKSAPSIIDNNGDITILAGDEGGILYAVSPSGEFKFSIITGDNVRCAASFISNEYISGIFFGSEDGNLYGIDFNGNNLPNWPQNVAAGISGNATINSSPIFADLDSDGLVEIITATEEGQLIAFKLDGTNYSNFPMQFDFGFISSPSITDIDNDNDLEIVVGTNQNLSVIDFKEIASINNSDWITYRGNNKRSGSFTTSNNFLIGDINSDTFINVQDLVLLINIIIGISELDNSQTNIADINSDSTIDVLDVVLLVNTILDR
;
A
#
# COMPACT_ATOMS: atom_id res chain seq x y z
N MET A 1 -71.28 31.13 -6.73
CA MET A 1 -69.90 30.61 -6.53
C MET A 1 -69.67 29.43 -7.46
N LYS A 2 -69.06 29.66 -8.61
CA LYS A 2 -68.58 28.57 -9.51
C LYS A 2 -67.21 28.10 -9.00
N LYS A 3 -67.08 26.86 -8.55
CA LYS A 3 -65.80 26.22 -8.28
C LYS A 3 -65.26 25.72 -9.61
N SER A 4 -64.27 26.36 -10.14
CA SER A 4 -63.42 25.80 -11.25
C SER A 4 -62.53 24.69 -10.65
N ILE A 5 -62.77 23.46 -11.06
CA ILE A 5 -61.90 22.32 -10.83
C ILE A 5 -60.80 22.40 -11.90
N TYR A 6 -59.58 22.74 -11.49
CA TYR A 6 -58.40 22.49 -12.33
C TYR A 6 -58.05 21.02 -12.22
N ILE A 7 -58.32 20.29 -13.30
CA ILE A 7 -57.84 18.93 -13.49
C ILE A 7 -56.39 19.09 -13.98
N LEU A 8 -55.44 18.76 -13.11
CA LEU A 8 -54.04 18.64 -13.45
C LEU A 8 -53.92 17.34 -14.30
N PHE A 9 -53.85 17.43 -15.61
CA PHE A 9 -53.41 16.29 -16.44
C PHE A 9 -51.93 16.07 -16.17
N LEU A 10 -51.58 15.12 -15.35
CA LEU A 10 -50.29 14.48 -15.35
C LEU A 10 -50.23 13.57 -16.58
N THR A 11 -49.68 14.10 -17.70
CA THR A 11 -49.30 13.26 -18.80
C THR A 11 -48.09 12.41 -18.40
N PHE A 12 -48.33 11.16 -18.04
CA PHE A 12 -47.27 10.15 -18.04
C PHE A 12 -46.97 9.87 -19.52
N ILE A 13 -45.85 10.35 -20.01
CA ILE A 13 -45.30 9.94 -21.30
C ILE A 13 -44.57 8.63 -21.04
N PHE A 14 -45.05 7.51 -21.57
CA PHE A 14 -44.37 6.24 -21.58
C PHE A 14 -43.28 6.27 -22.67
N SER A 15 -42.17 5.55 -22.45
CA SER A 15 -41.16 5.28 -23.46
C SER A 15 -41.86 4.93 -24.80
N ALA A 16 -41.55 5.69 -25.83
CA ALA A 16 -41.98 5.41 -27.18
C ALA A 16 -40.73 5.35 -28.08
N SER A 17 -40.55 4.21 -28.72
CA SER A 17 -39.57 4.09 -29.79
C SER A 17 -39.91 5.04 -30.94
N ILE A 18 -38.95 5.78 -31.41
CA ILE A 18 -39.03 6.73 -32.52
C ILE A 18 -38.75 5.95 -33.81
N SER A 19 -39.62 6.08 -34.76
CA SER A 19 -39.39 5.47 -36.09
C SER A 19 -38.38 6.28 -36.91
N VAL A 20 -37.75 5.65 -37.90
CA VAL A 20 -36.78 6.33 -38.79
C VAL A 20 -37.45 7.53 -39.49
N GLU A 21 -38.75 7.45 -39.83
CA GLU A 21 -39.49 8.57 -40.48
C GLU A 21 -39.69 9.75 -39.52
N GLU A 22 -40.01 9.48 -38.24
CA GLU A 22 -40.10 10.52 -37.20
C GLU A 22 -38.74 11.14 -36.92
N ALA A 23 -37.69 10.31 -36.81
CA ALA A 23 -36.29 10.77 -36.60
C ALA A 23 -35.82 11.64 -37.78
N GLN A 24 -36.17 11.27 -39.02
CA GLN A 24 -35.84 12.04 -40.21
C GLN A 24 -36.52 13.42 -40.19
N ASN A 25 -37.76 13.51 -39.76
CA ASN A 25 -38.47 14.79 -39.61
C ASN A 25 -37.80 15.68 -38.55
N VAL A 26 -37.37 15.08 -37.45
CA VAL A 26 -36.60 15.79 -36.38
C VAL A 26 -35.25 16.27 -36.93
N ALA A 27 -34.53 15.42 -37.68
CA ALA A 27 -33.24 15.78 -38.30
C ALA A 27 -33.40 16.93 -39.30
N GLU A 28 -34.44 16.91 -40.15
CA GLU A 28 -34.73 17.96 -41.11
C GLU A 28 -35.06 19.30 -40.44
N ASN A 29 -35.93 19.29 -39.42
CA ASN A 29 -36.28 20.49 -38.66
C ASN A 29 -35.07 21.05 -37.88
N PHE A 30 -34.27 20.20 -37.29
CA PHE A 30 -33.02 20.61 -36.63
C PHE A 30 -32.04 21.22 -37.64
N PHE A 31 -31.84 20.56 -38.79
CA PHE A 31 -30.95 21.06 -39.82
C PHE A 31 -31.35 22.48 -40.25
N PHE A 32 -32.64 22.72 -40.50
CA PHE A 32 -33.14 24.04 -40.93
C PHE A 32 -33.17 25.07 -39.80
N SER A 33 -33.17 24.66 -38.55
CA SER A 33 -32.93 25.58 -37.43
C SER A 33 -31.52 26.16 -37.43
N LYS A 34 -30.54 25.42 -37.96
CA LYS A 34 -29.12 25.81 -38.03
C LYS A 34 -28.74 26.38 -39.41
N ASN A 35 -29.49 26.07 -40.47
CA ASN A 35 -29.17 26.44 -41.83
C ASN A 35 -30.36 27.18 -42.51
N ASP A 36 -30.07 28.28 -43.22
CA ASP A 36 -31.12 29.02 -43.94
C ASP A 36 -31.71 28.18 -45.05
N GLN A 37 -33.00 27.86 -44.97
CA GLN A 37 -33.76 27.10 -45.99
C GLN A 37 -33.72 27.69 -47.40
N ARG A 38 -33.37 28.96 -47.54
CA ARG A 38 -33.31 29.65 -48.86
C ARG A 38 -32.03 29.32 -49.62
N ILE A 39 -30.99 28.78 -48.92
CA ILE A 39 -29.66 28.55 -49.48
C ILE A 39 -29.15 27.15 -49.22
N SER A 40 -29.84 26.34 -48.39
CA SER A 40 -29.48 25.01 -48.02
C SER A 40 -30.57 24.02 -48.33
N SER A 41 -30.24 22.80 -48.76
CA SER A 41 -31.13 21.65 -48.91
C SER A 41 -30.76 20.56 -47.92
N PHE A 42 -31.79 19.86 -47.44
CA PHE A 42 -31.60 18.70 -46.59
C PHE A 42 -31.68 17.43 -47.44
N ASP A 43 -30.53 17.03 -47.99
CA ASP A 43 -30.42 15.85 -48.86
C ASP A 43 -29.63 14.76 -48.12
N ILE A 44 -30.24 13.59 -47.96
CA ILE A 44 -29.67 12.48 -47.22
C ILE A 44 -28.92 11.53 -48.17
N ALA A 45 -27.63 11.32 -47.91
CA ALA A 45 -26.79 10.37 -48.63
C ALA A 45 -26.99 8.91 -48.11
N SER A 46 -27.08 8.72 -46.82
CA SER A 46 -27.34 7.43 -46.18
C SER A 46 -27.96 7.61 -44.81
N ILE A 47 -28.68 6.57 -44.37
CA ILE A 47 -29.20 6.46 -42.99
C ILE A 47 -28.59 5.19 -42.38
N GLU A 48 -27.97 5.31 -41.25
CA GLU A 48 -27.42 4.20 -40.50
C GLU A 48 -28.13 4.12 -39.15
N ASN A 49 -28.10 2.91 -38.55
CA ASN A 49 -28.71 2.68 -37.24
C ASN A 49 -27.66 2.16 -36.25
N TYR A 50 -27.51 2.87 -35.16
CA TYR A 50 -26.61 2.43 -34.08
C TYR A 50 -27.38 1.57 -33.08
N ASN A 51 -26.92 0.33 -32.90
CA ASN A 51 -27.58 -0.68 -32.08
C ASN A 51 -26.68 -1.05 -30.89
N TYR A 52 -27.30 -1.14 -29.72
CA TYR A 52 -26.66 -1.65 -28.52
C TYR A 52 -27.55 -2.71 -27.84
N ASN A 53 -27.00 -3.87 -27.50
CA ASN A 53 -27.76 -5.00 -26.92
C ASN A 53 -29.05 -5.38 -27.72
N ASN A 54 -29.02 -5.32 -29.06
CA ASN A 54 -30.15 -5.54 -29.97
C ASN A 54 -31.30 -4.50 -29.86
N ASN A 55 -31.03 -3.32 -29.29
CA ASN A 55 -31.96 -2.20 -29.28
C ASN A 55 -31.39 -1.07 -30.13
N ASP A 56 -32.29 -0.40 -30.88
CA ASP A 56 -31.93 0.83 -31.57
C ASP A 56 -31.70 1.93 -30.54
N VAL A 57 -30.54 2.61 -30.58
CA VAL A 57 -30.19 3.71 -29.68
C VAL A 57 -30.39 5.05 -30.39
N PHE A 58 -29.87 5.18 -31.60
CA PHE A 58 -30.02 6.37 -32.42
C PHE A 58 -29.87 6.05 -33.92
N TYR A 59 -30.36 6.96 -34.73
CA TYR A 59 -30.21 6.97 -36.20
C TYR A 59 -29.19 8.01 -36.61
N ILE A 60 -28.39 7.70 -37.64
CA ILE A 60 -27.35 8.58 -38.18
C ILE A 60 -27.79 8.96 -39.60
N PHE A 61 -28.04 10.22 -39.80
CA PHE A 61 -28.38 10.78 -41.09
C PHE A 61 -27.14 11.43 -41.71
N ASN A 62 -26.48 10.75 -42.66
CA ASN A 62 -25.40 11.33 -43.44
C ASN A 62 -25.97 12.23 -44.58
N LEU A 63 -25.37 13.42 -44.74
CA LEU A 63 -25.82 14.41 -45.70
C LEU A 63 -25.00 14.35 -46.99
N GLU A 64 -25.63 14.61 -48.17
CA GLU A 64 -24.95 14.59 -49.47
C GLU A 64 -23.86 15.67 -49.59
N ASN A 65 -24.04 16.83 -48.97
CA ASN A 65 -23.13 17.97 -49.03
C ASN A 65 -22.12 18.00 -47.87
N SER A 66 -21.77 16.86 -47.34
CA SER A 66 -20.97 16.65 -46.11
C SER A 66 -21.74 17.01 -44.84
N GLY A 67 -21.58 16.17 -43.84
CA GLY A 67 -22.18 16.32 -42.50
C GLY A 67 -23.01 15.11 -42.10
N PHE A 68 -23.34 15.05 -40.82
CA PHE A 68 -24.23 14.04 -40.23
C PHE A 68 -25.06 14.63 -39.08
N ILE A 69 -26.18 13.97 -38.77
CA ILE A 69 -27.00 14.29 -37.61
C ILE A 69 -27.38 12.99 -36.91
N LEU A 70 -27.18 12.93 -35.59
CA LEU A 70 -27.54 11.81 -34.72
C LEU A 70 -28.87 12.09 -34.05
N ILE A 71 -29.90 11.27 -34.31
CA ILE A 71 -31.23 11.40 -33.72
C ILE A 71 -31.52 10.18 -32.86
N SER A 72 -31.93 10.38 -31.62
CA SER A 72 -32.31 9.30 -30.72
C SER A 72 -33.44 8.43 -31.30
N ALA A 73 -33.34 7.13 -31.08
CA ALA A 73 -34.39 6.15 -31.40
C ALA A 73 -35.43 5.99 -30.26
N ASP A 74 -35.34 6.80 -29.20
CA ASP A 74 -36.26 6.75 -28.07
C ASP A 74 -36.48 8.16 -27.49
N ASN A 75 -37.70 8.47 -27.10
CA ASN A 75 -38.04 9.79 -26.55
C ASN A 75 -37.67 10.02 -25.08
N LEU A 76 -37.04 9.07 -24.45
CA LEU A 76 -36.54 9.16 -23.05
C LEU A 76 -35.27 10.00 -22.92
N ILE A 77 -34.52 10.20 -24.02
CA ILE A 77 -33.29 11.00 -24.08
C ILE A 77 -33.43 12.10 -25.12
N SER A 78 -32.44 12.99 -25.20
CA SER A 78 -32.44 14.17 -26.07
C SER A 78 -32.68 13.76 -27.55
N PRO A 79 -33.53 14.51 -28.33
CA PRO A 79 -33.81 14.16 -29.71
C PRO A 79 -32.59 14.21 -30.61
N VAL A 80 -31.72 15.21 -30.45
CA VAL A 80 -30.46 15.36 -31.20
C VAL A 80 -29.32 15.12 -30.23
N LEU A 81 -28.47 14.13 -30.53
CA LEU A 81 -27.33 13.74 -29.68
C LEU A 81 -26.03 14.38 -30.15
N GLY A 82 -25.93 14.65 -31.46
CA GLY A 82 -24.78 15.30 -32.02
C GLY A 82 -24.97 15.59 -33.52
N TYR A 83 -24.12 16.43 -34.06
CA TYR A 83 -24.14 16.78 -35.49
C TYR A 83 -22.80 17.33 -35.95
N SER A 84 -22.54 17.20 -37.24
CA SER A 84 -21.46 17.90 -37.96
C SER A 84 -21.98 18.39 -39.31
N PHE A 85 -21.47 19.53 -39.76
CA PHE A 85 -21.68 19.98 -41.16
C PHE A 85 -20.35 20.05 -41.91
N GLU A 86 -19.30 19.41 -41.37
CA GLU A 86 -17.98 19.40 -41.98
C GLU A 86 -17.61 18.05 -42.58
N ASN A 87 -18.00 16.95 -41.91
CA ASN A 87 -17.62 15.57 -42.24
C ASN A 87 -18.82 14.65 -42.14
N ASN A 88 -18.86 13.58 -42.98
CA ASN A 88 -19.84 12.50 -42.86
C ASN A 88 -19.39 11.52 -41.78
N TYR A 89 -20.34 10.84 -41.17
CA TYR A 89 -20.07 9.75 -40.25
C TYR A 89 -19.58 8.50 -41.01
N ILE A 90 -18.59 7.80 -40.44
CA ILE A 90 -17.99 6.62 -41.04
C ILE A 90 -18.09 5.47 -40.01
N SER A 91 -18.96 4.50 -40.29
CA SER A 91 -19.30 3.42 -39.33
C SER A 91 -18.29 2.29 -39.20
N TYR A 92 -17.36 2.15 -40.16
CA TYR A 92 -16.41 1.03 -40.17
C TYR A 92 -15.07 1.37 -39.51
N ASP A 93 -14.86 2.61 -39.07
CA ASP A 93 -13.65 3.07 -38.40
C ASP A 93 -14.01 4.14 -37.37
N ILE A 94 -14.69 3.72 -36.30
CA ILE A 94 -15.16 4.61 -35.26
C ILE A 94 -14.05 4.83 -34.22
N PRO A 95 -13.58 6.06 -34.01
CA PRO A 95 -12.59 6.37 -32.97
C PRO A 95 -13.06 5.94 -31.59
N SER A 96 -12.12 5.44 -30.76
CA SER A 96 -12.39 4.89 -29.44
C SER A 96 -13.08 5.86 -28.47
N ASN A 97 -12.72 7.15 -28.56
CA ASN A 97 -13.32 8.23 -27.76
C ASN A 97 -14.77 8.53 -28.21
N ILE A 98 -15.11 8.40 -29.48
CA ILE A 98 -16.51 8.48 -29.96
C ILE A 98 -17.28 7.25 -29.47
N ASN A 99 -16.69 6.06 -29.54
CA ASN A 99 -17.30 4.85 -28.98
C ASN A 99 -17.63 5.01 -27.49
N TYR A 100 -16.74 5.64 -26.72
CA TYR A 100 -17.03 5.99 -25.33
C TYR A 100 -18.33 6.78 -25.20
N LEU A 101 -18.49 7.87 -25.99
CA LEU A 101 -19.67 8.71 -25.92
C LEU A 101 -20.95 7.98 -26.38
N PHE A 102 -20.85 7.12 -27.40
CA PHE A 102 -21.98 6.32 -27.87
C PHE A 102 -22.40 5.25 -26.86
N ASN A 103 -21.43 4.65 -26.15
CA ASN A 103 -21.70 3.74 -25.04
C ASN A 103 -22.36 4.47 -23.86
N LEU A 104 -21.92 5.71 -23.57
CA LEU A 104 -22.55 6.55 -22.56
C LEU A 104 -24.04 6.78 -22.90
N TYR A 105 -24.35 7.21 -24.12
CA TYR A 105 -25.75 7.40 -24.57
C TYR A 105 -26.57 6.10 -24.45
N SER A 106 -25.97 4.97 -24.81
CA SER A 106 -26.63 3.67 -24.72
C SER A 106 -26.96 3.28 -23.29
N ASN A 107 -26.01 3.43 -22.38
CA ASN A 107 -26.17 3.13 -20.96
C ASN A 107 -27.19 4.06 -20.29
N GLU A 108 -27.15 5.34 -20.62
CA GLU A 108 -28.12 6.31 -20.12
C GLU A 108 -29.54 5.98 -20.59
N LEU A 109 -29.72 5.61 -21.87
CA LEU A 109 -31.01 5.18 -22.40
C LEU A 109 -31.52 3.92 -21.73
N GLU A 110 -30.66 2.91 -21.51
CA GLU A 110 -31.05 1.69 -20.78
C GLU A 110 -31.49 2.01 -19.34
N ASN A 111 -30.75 2.86 -18.64
CA ASN A 111 -31.10 3.32 -17.29
C ASN A 111 -32.43 4.08 -17.28
N GLN A 112 -32.69 4.98 -18.25
CA GLN A 112 -33.94 5.71 -18.35
C GLN A 112 -35.13 4.79 -18.63
N LYS A 113 -34.97 3.75 -19.45
CA LYS A 113 -35.99 2.70 -19.65
C LYS A 113 -36.37 1.98 -18.35
N LEU A 114 -35.41 1.78 -17.43
CA LEU A 114 -35.69 1.18 -16.13
C LEU A 114 -36.48 2.14 -15.22
N ILE A 115 -36.14 3.43 -15.23
CA ILE A 115 -36.80 4.47 -14.44
C ILE A 115 -38.16 4.82 -15.03
N ASN A 116 -38.31 4.71 -16.34
CA ASN A 116 -39.49 5.02 -17.14
C ASN A 116 -40.06 6.42 -16.85
N ARG A 117 -39.18 7.42 -16.81
CA ARG A 117 -39.51 8.82 -16.57
C ARG A 117 -38.67 9.72 -17.47
N THR A 118 -39.31 10.60 -18.22
CA THR A 118 -38.65 11.59 -19.09
C THR A 118 -38.61 12.95 -18.40
N ASP A 119 -37.49 13.66 -18.57
CA ASP A 119 -37.33 15.01 -18.10
C ASP A 119 -38.18 16.00 -18.89
N GLN A 120 -38.68 17.06 -18.24
CA GLN A 120 -39.53 18.05 -18.88
C GLN A 120 -38.76 18.83 -19.97
N GLU A 121 -37.46 19.01 -19.81
CA GLU A 121 -36.62 19.67 -20.81
C GLU A 121 -36.49 18.80 -22.06
N ILE A 122 -36.25 17.50 -21.92
CA ILE A 122 -36.20 16.56 -23.06
C ILE A 122 -37.52 16.52 -23.81
N ILE A 123 -38.67 16.52 -23.07
CA ILE A 123 -40.00 16.59 -23.71
C ILE A 123 -40.12 17.87 -24.53
N SER A 124 -39.69 19.01 -23.99
CA SER A 124 -39.74 20.29 -24.70
C SER A 124 -38.87 20.32 -25.97
N LEU A 125 -37.73 19.65 -25.96
CA LEU A 125 -36.86 19.52 -27.12
C LEU A 125 -37.49 18.65 -28.23
N TRP A 126 -38.11 17.52 -27.85
CA TRP A 126 -38.87 16.69 -28.76
C TRP A 126 -40.05 17.44 -29.38
N ASP A 127 -40.81 18.19 -28.58
CA ASP A 127 -41.92 19.03 -29.08
C ASP A 127 -41.41 20.12 -30.05
N LYS A 128 -40.25 20.74 -29.73
CA LYS A 128 -39.63 21.76 -30.57
C LYS A 128 -39.26 21.22 -31.94
N TYR A 129 -38.50 20.13 -32.01
CA TYR A 129 -37.95 19.63 -33.28
C TYR A 129 -38.91 18.69 -34.05
N SER A 130 -40.04 18.29 -33.46
CA SER A 130 -41.11 17.60 -34.18
C SER A 130 -41.92 18.51 -35.09
N GLN A 131 -41.74 19.82 -35.00
CA GLN A 131 -42.40 20.80 -35.84
C GLN A 131 -41.36 21.62 -36.62
N PRO A 132 -41.74 22.21 -37.80
CA PRO A 132 -40.85 23.13 -38.48
C PRO A 132 -40.36 24.26 -37.58
N VAL A 133 -39.06 24.44 -37.51
CA VAL A 133 -38.41 25.48 -36.71
C VAL A 133 -37.93 26.58 -37.62
N ASP A 134 -38.14 27.84 -37.21
CA ASP A 134 -37.59 29.00 -37.91
C ASP A 134 -36.06 29.01 -37.75
N TYR A 135 -35.35 29.51 -38.79
CA TYR A 135 -33.91 29.69 -38.72
C TYR A 135 -33.52 30.61 -37.57
N GLU A 136 -32.77 30.11 -36.63
CA GLU A 136 -32.40 30.81 -35.39
C GLU A 136 -31.21 31.78 -35.57
N GLY A 137 -30.61 31.85 -36.79
CA GLY A 137 -29.45 32.67 -37.08
C GLY A 137 -28.12 31.96 -36.83
N GLN A 138 -27.02 32.72 -36.85
CA GLN A 138 -25.72 32.15 -36.50
C GLN A 138 -25.69 31.75 -35.03
N SER A 139 -24.97 30.69 -34.74
CA SER A 139 -24.86 30.02 -33.45
C SER A 139 -24.63 30.98 -32.27
N ARG A 140 -25.27 30.70 -31.14
CA ARG A 140 -25.00 31.36 -29.87
C ARG A 140 -23.82 30.68 -29.15
N GLY A 141 -22.65 30.65 -29.79
CA GLY A 141 -21.51 29.92 -29.29
C GLY A 141 -20.21 30.40 -29.93
N VAL A 142 -19.21 29.56 -29.76
CA VAL A 142 -17.86 29.76 -30.30
C VAL A 142 -17.60 28.72 -31.38
N SER A 143 -17.20 29.17 -32.58
CA SER A 143 -16.78 28.26 -33.65
C SER A 143 -15.51 27.49 -33.24
N PRO A 144 -15.23 26.32 -33.83
CA PRO A 144 -14.05 25.56 -33.53
C PRO A 144 -12.76 26.37 -33.58
N LEU A 145 -11.99 26.37 -32.50
CA LEU A 145 -10.75 27.12 -32.36
C LEU A 145 -9.56 26.39 -32.99
N LEU A 146 -9.53 25.05 -32.88
CA LEU A 146 -8.43 24.23 -33.35
C LEU A 146 -8.53 24.00 -34.85
N SER A 147 -7.52 24.41 -35.59
CA SER A 147 -7.38 24.05 -37.03
C SER A 147 -6.71 22.69 -37.19
N ALA A 148 -5.89 22.27 -36.22
CA ALA A 148 -5.11 21.02 -36.26
C ALA A 148 -6.03 19.79 -36.26
N ARG A 149 -5.79 18.92 -37.27
CA ARG A 149 -6.49 17.63 -37.42
C ARG A 149 -5.47 16.48 -37.36
N PHE A 150 -4.73 16.44 -36.24
CA PHE A 150 -3.69 15.43 -36.04
C PHE A 150 -4.33 14.05 -35.83
N ASP A 151 -3.58 13.01 -36.15
CA ASP A 151 -4.00 11.61 -36.08
C ASP A 151 -3.03 10.81 -35.19
N GLN A 152 -3.41 9.60 -34.83
CA GLN A 152 -2.60 8.71 -34.01
C GLN A 152 -1.81 7.68 -34.83
N GLY A 153 -2.22 7.42 -36.03
CA GLY A 153 -1.60 6.42 -36.93
C GLY A 153 -0.66 7.05 -37.96
N THR A 154 -0.18 6.21 -38.88
CA THR A 154 0.76 6.64 -39.94
C THR A 154 0.16 7.73 -40.85
N PRO A 155 0.96 8.76 -41.21
CA PRO A 155 2.38 8.97 -40.90
C PRO A 155 2.66 9.82 -39.65
N TRP A 156 1.68 10.07 -38.80
CA TRP A 156 1.83 10.87 -37.57
C TRP A 156 2.65 10.19 -36.47
N ASN A 157 2.73 8.85 -36.49
CA ASN A 157 3.42 8.01 -35.51
C ASN A 157 4.83 7.57 -35.96
N ASP A 158 5.41 8.17 -36.98
CA ASP A 158 6.66 7.66 -37.55
C ASP A 158 7.86 7.76 -36.57
N ASP A 159 7.81 8.66 -35.57
CA ASP A 159 8.80 8.79 -34.50
C ASP A 159 8.47 7.92 -33.24
N CYS A 160 7.26 7.31 -33.19
CA CYS A 160 6.90 6.41 -32.11
C CYS A 160 7.64 5.05 -32.23
N PRO A 161 7.73 4.25 -31.17
CA PRO A 161 8.42 2.95 -31.19
C PRO A 161 7.99 2.05 -32.35
N GLU A 162 8.98 1.38 -32.96
CA GLU A 162 8.75 0.47 -34.09
C GLU A 162 8.01 -0.80 -33.63
N ASP A 163 6.97 -1.17 -34.38
CA ASP A 163 6.26 -2.44 -34.24
C ASP A 163 5.63 -2.85 -35.59
N SER A 164 6.00 -4.01 -36.07
CA SER A 164 5.53 -4.52 -37.39
C SER A 164 4.02 -4.70 -37.49
N ASP A 165 3.33 -4.89 -36.38
CA ASP A 165 1.87 -5.06 -36.30
C ASP A 165 1.16 -3.71 -36.17
N GLY A 166 1.92 -2.63 -35.95
CA GLY A 166 1.41 -1.28 -35.80
C GLY A 166 1.09 -0.56 -37.10
N SER A 167 0.45 0.59 -37.00
CA SER A 167 0.06 1.46 -38.12
C SER A 167 1.29 2.02 -38.82
N GLY A 168 1.54 1.59 -40.06
CA GLY A 168 2.74 2.00 -40.82
C GLY A 168 4.04 1.36 -40.34
N GLY A 169 4.01 0.46 -39.36
CA GLY A 169 5.19 -0.17 -38.76
C GLY A 169 5.59 0.43 -37.41
N ASN A 170 4.76 1.28 -36.81
CA ASN A 170 4.97 1.92 -35.52
C ASN A 170 3.72 1.83 -34.68
N VAL A 171 3.86 1.91 -33.37
CA VAL A 171 2.74 1.98 -32.41
C VAL A 171 1.99 3.31 -32.55
N LEU A 172 0.75 3.38 -32.05
CA LEU A 172 -0.05 4.60 -32.12
C LEU A 172 0.51 5.70 -31.20
N VAL A 173 0.40 6.96 -31.62
CA VAL A 173 0.81 8.15 -30.84
C VAL A 173 0.14 8.21 -29.47
N GLY A 174 -1.16 7.88 -29.41
CA GLY A 174 -2.00 8.00 -28.22
C GLY A 174 -2.79 9.31 -28.13
N CYS A 175 -4.06 9.18 -27.72
CA CYS A 175 -5.02 10.28 -27.70
C CYS A 175 -4.60 11.46 -26.80
N VAL A 176 -3.89 11.19 -25.70
CA VAL A 176 -3.40 12.23 -24.77
C VAL A 176 -2.34 13.09 -25.44
N ALA A 177 -1.34 12.46 -26.09
CA ALA A 177 -0.28 13.19 -26.80
C ALA A 177 -0.83 14.01 -27.97
N VAL A 178 -1.76 13.46 -28.75
CA VAL A 178 -2.44 14.19 -29.84
C VAL A 178 -3.21 15.40 -29.30
N SER A 179 -3.95 15.24 -28.19
CA SER A 179 -4.69 16.35 -27.58
C SER A 179 -3.78 17.47 -27.09
N MET A 180 -2.65 17.12 -26.45
CA MET A 180 -1.62 18.10 -26.04
C MET A 180 -1.03 18.83 -27.24
N ALA A 181 -0.58 18.09 -28.26
CA ALA A 181 0.07 18.64 -29.43
C ALA A 181 -0.87 19.59 -30.24
N GLN A 182 -2.16 19.29 -30.35
CA GLN A 182 -3.14 20.17 -30.97
C GLN A 182 -3.34 21.49 -30.22
N ILE A 183 -3.31 21.48 -28.89
CA ILE A 183 -3.34 22.69 -28.05
C ILE A 183 -2.05 23.51 -28.25
N MET A 184 -0.88 22.85 -28.21
CA MET A 184 0.41 23.50 -28.46
C MET A 184 0.45 24.13 -29.86
N HIS A 185 -0.03 23.42 -30.89
CA HIS A 185 -0.12 23.92 -32.24
C HIS A 185 -1.04 25.15 -32.35
N TYR A 186 -2.17 25.16 -31.66
CA TYR A 186 -3.09 26.30 -31.63
C TYR A 186 -2.43 27.57 -31.12
N TRP A 187 -1.66 27.45 -30.03
CA TRP A 187 -0.95 28.56 -29.47
C TRP A 187 0.38 28.86 -30.18
N SER A 188 0.85 27.98 -31.09
CA SER A 188 2.23 27.98 -31.64
C SER A 188 3.27 28.13 -30.51
N TYR A 189 3.11 27.32 -29.46
CA TYR A 189 3.87 27.43 -28.20
C TYR A 189 4.00 26.07 -27.47
N PRO A 190 5.15 25.84 -26.76
CA PRO A 190 6.37 26.67 -26.78
C PRO A 190 7.19 26.43 -28.06
N GLU A 191 8.05 27.41 -28.47
CA GLU A 191 9.05 27.17 -29.53
C GLU A 191 10.16 26.22 -29.04
N VAL A 192 10.49 26.27 -27.73
CA VAL A 192 11.44 25.39 -27.04
C VAL A 192 10.83 25.03 -25.69
N GLY A 193 10.82 23.77 -25.35
CA GLY A 193 10.33 23.31 -24.04
C GLY A 193 11.35 23.46 -22.93
N TYR A 194 11.09 22.88 -21.77
CA TYR A 194 11.97 22.94 -20.61
C TYR A 194 12.38 21.55 -20.13
N GLY A 195 13.68 21.35 -19.84
CA GLY A 195 14.23 20.12 -19.31
C GLY A 195 14.14 18.91 -20.23
N SER A 196 14.23 17.76 -19.68
CA SER A 196 14.13 16.47 -20.39
C SER A 196 13.34 15.48 -19.55
N HIS A 197 12.85 14.41 -20.19
CA HIS A 197 12.15 13.33 -19.50
C HIS A 197 12.43 12.00 -20.18
N GLY A 198 12.46 10.92 -19.38
CA GLY A 198 12.59 9.57 -19.90
C GLY A 198 12.00 8.54 -18.95
N TYR A 199 11.56 7.42 -19.48
CA TYR A 199 10.97 6.31 -18.73
C TYR A 199 11.22 4.99 -19.45
N ASN A 200 11.20 3.89 -18.71
CA ASN A 200 11.27 2.53 -19.25
C ASN A 200 9.86 2.04 -19.62
N HIS A 201 9.62 1.83 -20.93
CA HIS A 201 8.40 1.17 -21.37
C HIS A 201 8.60 -0.36 -21.32
N TRP A 202 7.62 -1.10 -20.77
CA TRP A 202 7.72 -2.56 -20.53
C TRP A 202 7.96 -3.41 -21.79
N GLU A 203 7.64 -2.91 -22.98
CA GLU A 203 7.76 -3.63 -24.27
C GLU A 203 8.76 -2.97 -25.23
N TYR A 204 8.81 -1.64 -25.27
CA TYR A 204 9.56 -0.87 -26.24
C TYR A 204 10.84 -0.22 -25.67
N GLY A 205 11.25 -0.60 -24.46
CA GLY A 205 12.47 -0.12 -23.84
C GLY A 205 12.43 1.34 -23.41
N TYR A 206 13.60 1.95 -23.27
CA TYR A 206 13.73 3.31 -22.76
C TYR A 206 13.29 4.34 -23.79
N GLN A 207 12.34 5.19 -23.41
CA GLN A 207 11.82 6.31 -24.19
C GLN A 207 12.32 7.60 -23.57
N TYR A 208 12.85 8.52 -24.40
CA TYR A 208 13.47 9.76 -23.93
C TYR A 208 13.19 10.93 -24.87
N ALA A 209 12.98 12.11 -24.28
CA ALA A 209 12.87 13.39 -24.99
C ALA A 209 13.59 14.50 -24.23
N ASP A 210 14.39 15.31 -24.93
CA ASP A 210 14.99 16.53 -24.41
C ASP A 210 14.26 17.73 -24.97
N PHE A 211 13.30 18.24 -24.18
CA PHE A 211 12.42 19.35 -24.60
C PHE A 211 13.19 20.68 -24.71
N SER A 212 14.29 20.84 -23.98
CA SER A 212 15.10 22.06 -24.00
C SER A 212 16.03 22.16 -25.20
N SER A 213 16.32 21.05 -25.88
CA SER A 213 17.11 21.01 -27.11
C SER A 213 16.27 20.96 -28.39
N ALA A 214 14.97 20.66 -28.27
CA ALA A 214 14.04 20.59 -29.39
C ALA A 214 13.55 22.01 -29.77
N PHE A 215 13.46 22.29 -31.08
CA PHE A 215 12.84 23.53 -31.61
C PHE A 215 11.59 23.18 -32.39
N TYR A 216 10.42 23.47 -31.79
CA TYR A 216 9.11 23.17 -32.38
C TYR A 216 8.71 24.26 -33.41
N ASP A 217 9.02 24.02 -34.67
CA ASP A 217 8.67 24.95 -35.75
C ASP A 217 7.20 24.77 -36.22
N TYR A 218 6.28 25.42 -35.53
CA TYR A 218 4.85 25.36 -35.83
C TYR A 218 4.50 25.84 -37.24
N SER A 219 5.35 26.64 -37.87
CA SER A 219 5.13 27.09 -39.26
C SER A 219 5.30 25.94 -40.26
N ASN A 220 6.04 24.92 -39.89
CA ASN A 220 6.24 23.67 -40.64
C ASN A 220 5.35 22.51 -40.18
N MET A 221 4.36 22.77 -39.31
CA MET A 221 3.37 21.79 -38.81
C MET A 221 1.97 22.05 -39.43
N PRO A 222 1.69 21.58 -40.62
CA PRO A 222 0.38 21.80 -41.28
C PRO A 222 -0.73 21.12 -40.50
N ALA A 223 -1.92 21.70 -40.53
CA ALA A 223 -3.07 21.28 -39.76
C ALA A 223 -3.61 19.87 -40.10
N ASN A 224 -3.34 19.36 -41.33
CA ASN A 224 -4.00 18.17 -41.88
C ASN A 224 -3.08 17.11 -42.51
N TYR A 225 -1.77 17.22 -42.36
CA TYR A 225 -0.81 16.19 -42.75
C TYR A 225 0.43 16.29 -41.85
N ALA A 226 1.10 15.15 -41.57
CA ALA A 226 2.28 15.08 -40.73
C ALA A 226 3.54 15.53 -41.49
N THR A 227 4.44 16.18 -40.76
CA THR A 227 5.81 16.48 -41.14
C THR A 227 6.74 15.93 -40.05
N GLU A 228 8.05 15.93 -40.25
CA GLU A 228 9.04 15.52 -39.24
C GLU A 228 8.84 16.34 -37.93
N GLU A 229 8.60 17.66 -38.07
CA GLU A 229 8.37 18.51 -36.87
C GLU A 229 7.08 18.16 -36.13
N THR A 230 6.02 17.74 -36.87
CA THR A 230 4.78 17.29 -36.21
C THR A 230 4.96 15.94 -35.50
N GLN A 231 5.71 15.01 -36.12
CA GLN A 231 6.00 13.69 -35.57
C GLN A 231 6.85 13.82 -34.29
N GLU A 232 7.90 14.67 -34.31
CA GLU A 232 8.70 14.98 -33.12
C GLU A 232 7.85 15.54 -31.97
N LEU A 233 6.98 16.54 -32.27
CA LEU A 233 6.11 17.11 -31.23
C LEU A 233 5.18 16.06 -30.63
N LEU A 234 4.60 15.19 -31.45
CA LEU A 234 3.70 14.13 -30.99
C LEU A 234 4.42 13.08 -30.16
N PHE A 235 5.61 12.65 -30.57
CA PHE A 235 6.42 11.73 -29.80
C PHE A 235 6.88 12.33 -28.47
N HIS A 236 7.36 13.58 -28.48
CA HIS A 236 7.76 14.29 -27.26
C HIS A 236 6.59 14.47 -26.29
N ALA A 237 5.39 14.78 -26.78
CA ALA A 237 4.19 14.83 -25.94
C ALA A 237 3.86 13.45 -25.33
N GLY A 238 4.09 12.37 -26.05
CA GLY A 238 3.94 11.00 -25.57
C GLY A 238 4.95 10.65 -24.48
N VAL A 239 6.23 10.97 -24.70
CA VAL A 239 7.28 10.74 -23.69
C VAL A 239 6.97 11.52 -22.41
N ALA A 240 6.56 12.78 -22.53
CA ALA A 240 6.26 13.65 -21.39
C ALA A 240 5.19 13.13 -20.42
N VAL A 241 4.40 12.14 -20.84
CA VAL A 241 3.31 11.54 -20.05
C VAL A 241 3.51 10.04 -19.77
N ASN A 242 4.72 9.50 -19.98
CA ASN A 242 4.99 8.06 -19.89
C ASN A 242 3.98 7.23 -20.69
N MET A 243 3.86 7.53 -21.98
CA MET A 243 2.88 6.88 -22.83
C MET A 243 3.02 5.36 -22.81
N GLY A 244 1.97 4.66 -22.41
CA GLY A 244 1.83 3.21 -22.56
C GLY A 244 1.53 2.90 -24.03
N TYR A 245 2.58 2.83 -24.84
CA TYR A 245 2.52 2.59 -26.28
C TYR A 245 1.98 1.20 -26.63
N GLY A 246 1.23 1.10 -27.74
CA GLY A 246 0.73 -0.18 -28.24
C GLY A 246 0.18 -0.06 -29.66
N THR A 247 0.06 -1.21 -30.33
CA THR A 247 -0.40 -1.30 -31.74
C THR A 247 -1.91 -1.03 -31.90
N ASP A 248 -2.71 -1.44 -30.90
CA ASP A 248 -4.17 -1.29 -30.93
C ASP A 248 -4.65 -0.04 -30.19
N GLY A 249 -3.78 0.59 -29.36
CA GLY A 249 -4.07 1.79 -28.59
C GLY A 249 -2.91 2.17 -27.68
N SER A 250 -2.66 3.45 -27.54
CA SER A 250 -1.67 4.01 -26.62
C SER A 250 -2.38 4.94 -25.62
N GLY A 251 -2.05 4.81 -24.34
CA GLY A 251 -2.72 5.52 -23.26
C GLY A 251 -1.76 6.15 -22.26
N ALA A 252 -2.20 7.26 -21.62
CA ALA A 252 -1.48 7.93 -20.57
C ALA A 252 -2.45 8.66 -19.62
N GLN A 253 -1.95 9.10 -18.47
CA GLN A 253 -2.75 9.88 -17.53
C GLN A 253 -2.98 11.31 -18.05
N VAL A 254 -4.19 11.83 -17.88
CA VAL A 254 -4.54 13.22 -18.21
C VAL A 254 -4.43 14.10 -16.97
N PHE A 255 -4.94 13.63 -15.85
CA PHE A 255 -5.03 14.34 -14.58
C PHE A 255 -3.98 13.85 -13.57
N GLY A 256 -3.75 14.65 -12.53
CA GLY A 256 -2.84 14.32 -11.43
C GLY A 256 -1.44 14.93 -11.59
N GLY A 257 -0.51 14.43 -10.78
CA GLY A 257 0.89 14.82 -10.79
C GLY A 257 1.72 14.18 -11.92
N ASN A 258 3.02 14.11 -11.73
CA ASN A 258 3.96 13.47 -12.67
C ASN A 258 3.78 11.92 -12.62
N PRO A 259 3.61 11.23 -13.79
CA PRO A 259 3.42 11.78 -15.14
C PRO A 259 1.93 12.00 -15.50
N SER A 260 1.58 13.14 -16.07
CA SER A 260 0.24 13.39 -16.64
C SER A 260 0.26 14.53 -17.67
N ALA A 261 -0.78 14.67 -18.48
CA ALA A 261 -0.90 15.80 -19.39
C ALA A 261 -0.93 17.15 -18.64
N TYR A 262 -1.65 17.21 -17.52
CA TYR A 262 -1.70 18.37 -16.65
C TYR A 262 -0.32 18.79 -16.14
N TYR A 263 0.48 17.82 -15.69
CA TYR A 263 1.86 18.06 -15.24
C TYR A 263 2.75 18.47 -16.41
N ALA A 264 2.74 17.71 -17.52
CA ALA A 264 3.62 17.89 -18.65
C ALA A 264 3.44 19.26 -19.34
N MET A 265 2.19 19.70 -19.54
CA MET A 265 1.89 21.00 -20.15
C MET A 265 2.44 22.15 -19.31
N ARG A 266 2.44 22.07 -18.01
CA ARG A 266 2.96 23.11 -17.10
C ARG A 266 4.50 23.08 -17.03
N ASN A 267 5.08 21.89 -16.85
CA ASN A 267 6.49 21.76 -16.44
C ASN A 267 7.44 21.60 -17.62
N TYR A 268 7.00 20.94 -18.70
CA TYR A 268 7.83 20.75 -19.89
C TYR A 268 7.47 21.69 -21.04
N PHE A 269 6.16 22.00 -21.19
CA PHE A 269 5.68 22.82 -22.30
C PHE A 269 5.27 24.24 -21.91
N LEU A 270 5.61 24.67 -20.69
CA LEU A 270 5.60 26.06 -20.24
C LEU A 270 4.25 26.76 -20.33
N PHE A 271 3.15 26.00 -20.15
CA PHE A 271 1.83 26.57 -19.98
C PHE A 271 1.66 27.13 -18.56
N LYS A 272 0.71 28.04 -18.36
CA LYS A 272 0.48 28.72 -17.08
C LYS A 272 0.22 27.75 -15.93
N ASN A 273 0.72 28.10 -14.76
CA ASN A 273 0.53 27.34 -13.53
C ASN A 273 -0.89 27.43 -12.97
N ASP A 274 -1.72 28.40 -13.39
CA ASP A 274 -3.14 28.51 -13.05
C ASP A 274 -4.05 27.59 -13.89
N MET A 275 -3.47 26.69 -14.71
CA MET A 275 -4.22 25.57 -15.25
C MET A 275 -4.89 24.81 -14.11
N ASN A 276 -6.11 24.32 -14.36
CA ASN A 276 -6.87 23.61 -13.35
C ASN A 276 -7.58 22.39 -13.93
N GLN A 277 -7.78 21.40 -13.06
CA GLN A 277 -8.53 20.18 -13.36
C GLN A 277 -9.94 20.33 -12.80
N VAL A 278 -10.96 20.23 -13.64
CA VAL A 278 -12.35 20.40 -13.26
C VAL A 278 -13.19 19.16 -13.57
N TYR A 279 -14.00 18.77 -12.61
CA TYR A 279 -14.85 17.58 -12.68
C TYR A 279 -16.31 17.98 -12.48
N PRO A 280 -17.27 17.36 -13.21
CA PRO A 280 -18.70 17.68 -13.08
C PRO A 280 -19.23 17.59 -11.65
N ASP A 281 -18.77 16.60 -10.88
CA ASP A 281 -19.24 16.34 -9.51
C ASP A 281 -18.97 17.49 -8.51
N ASN A 282 -18.00 18.33 -8.81
CA ASN A 282 -17.63 19.45 -7.95
C ASN A 282 -18.51 20.69 -8.16
N TYR A 283 -19.42 20.66 -9.15
CA TYR A 283 -20.21 21.82 -9.56
C TYR A 283 -21.67 21.45 -9.83
N SER A 284 -22.57 22.40 -9.80
CA SER A 284 -23.87 22.20 -10.44
C SER A 284 -23.69 22.14 -11.96
N GLU A 285 -24.60 21.44 -12.64
CA GLU A 285 -24.57 21.28 -14.11
C GLU A 285 -24.45 22.62 -14.85
N SER A 286 -25.20 23.63 -14.43
CA SER A 286 -25.14 24.97 -15.04
C SER A 286 -23.80 25.68 -14.78
N GLN A 287 -23.20 25.47 -13.61
CA GLN A 287 -21.88 26.03 -13.28
C GLN A 287 -20.79 25.36 -14.12
N TYR A 288 -20.78 24.00 -14.18
CA TYR A 288 -19.78 23.27 -14.98
C TYR A 288 -19.86 23.65 -16.46
N ARG A 289 -21.06 23.70 -17.02
CA ARG A 289 -21.29 24.21 -18.41
C ARG A 289 -20.76 25.61 -18.58
N SER A 290 -21.06 26.53 -17.67
CA SER A 290 -20.57 27.89 -17.73
C SER A 290 -19.05 28.00 -17.69
N ILE A 291 -18.37 27.15 -16.87
CA ILE A 291 -16.92 27.07 -16.83
C ILE A 291 -16.35 26.69 -18.20
N LEU A 292 -16.86 25.63 -18.84
CA LEU A 292 -16.39 25.19 -20.14
C LEU A 292 -16.66 26.26 -21.23
N GLN A 293 -17.84 26.85 -21.23
CA GLN A 293 -18.21 27.92 -22.20
C GLN A 293 -17.37 29.19 -21.98
N GLU A 294 -17.03 29.53 -20.72
CA GLU A 294 -16.18 30.68 -20.41
C GLU A 294 -14.77 30.50 -20.95
N GLN A 295 -14.19 29.29 -20.86
CA GLN A 295 -12.92 29.00 -21.51
C GLN A 295 -12.95 29.29 -23.00
N LEU A 296 -13.96 28.76 -23.71
CA LEU A 296 -14.10 28.91 -25.14
C LEU A 296 -14.37 30.37 -25.54
N ASN A 297 -15.18 31.10 -24.77
CA ASN A 297 -15.43 32.55 -24.98
C ASN A 297 -14.16 33.39 -24.85
N ASN A 298 -13.17 32.88 -24.06
CA ASN A 298 -11.86 33.49 -23.91
C ASN A 298 -10.82 32.92 -24.89
N ASN A 299 -11.25 32.19 -25.92
CA ASN A 299 -10.40 31.50 -26.90
C ASN A 299 -9.41 30.50 -26.30
N LYS A 300 -9.79 29.80 -25.24
CA LYS A 300 -8.99 28.78 -24.58
C LYS A 300 -9.59 27.40 -24.88
N PRO A 301 -9.09 26.67 -25.87
CA PRO A 301 -9.47 25.28 -26.06
C PRO A 301 -8.96 24.45 -24.90
N MET A 302 -9.58 23.30 -24.61
CA MET A 302 -9.31 22.49 -23.45
C MET A 302 -9.16 21.01 -23.78
N ILE A 303 -8.34 20.28 -23.04
CA ILE A 303 -8.32 18.81 -23.05
C ILE A 303 -9.50 18.32 -22.22
N TYR A 304 -10.30 17.45 -22.81
CA TYR A 304 -11.43 16.79 -22.17
C TYR A 304 -11.19 15.28 -22.10
N VAL A 305 -11.70 14.65 -21.06
CA VAL A 305 -11.52 13.21 -20.84
C VAL A 305 -12.81 12.57 -20.41
N GLY A 306 -13.03 11.32 -20.84
CA GLY A 306 -14.08 10.44 -20.35
C GLY A 306 -13.48 9.11 -19.93
N TYR A 307 -13.95 8.58 -18.81
CA TYR A 307 -13.51 7.30 -18.24
C TYR A 307 -14.60 6.24 -18.34
N SER A 308 -14.22 5.03 -18.72
CA SER A 308 -15.07 3.85 -18.74
C SER A 308 -14.31 2.63 -18.18
N ASN A 309 -15.02 1.51 -18.06
CA ASN A 309 -14.39 0.24 -17.67
C ASN A 309 -13.32 -0.26 -18.67
N ASP A 310 -13.32 0.27 -19.89
CA ASP A 310 -12.38 -0.07 -20.96
C ASP A 310 -11.19 0.91 -21.01
N GLY A 311 -11.08 1.85 -20.05
CA GLY A 311 -10.03 2.84 -19.94
C GLY A 311 -10.51 4.29 -20.12
N GLY A 312 -9.56 5.23 -20.06
CA GLY A 312 -9.80 6.67 -20.30
C GLY A 312 -9.53 7.05 -21.74
N HIS A 313 -10.29 8.02 -22.23
CA HIS A 313 -10.13 8.58 -23.58
C HIS A 313 -10.04 10.11 -23.50
N ALA A 314 -9.00 10.68 -24.13
CA ALA A 314 -8.79 12.12 -24.22
C ALA A 314 -9.15 12.67 -25.60
N TRP A 315 -9.65 13.90 -25.67
CA TRP A 315 -9.88 14.69 -26.87
C TRP A 315 -9.91 16.17 -26.52
N ASN A 316 -10.03 17.02 -27.54
CA ASN A 316 -10.15 18.46 -27.29
C ASN A 316 -11.59 18.96 -27.47
N ILE A 317 -12.02 19.82 -26.55
CA ILE A 317 -13.20 20.67 -26.73
C ILE A 317 -12.71 22.07 -27.12
N ASP A 318 -13.13 22.52 -28.30
CA ASP A 318 -12.59 23.73 -28.90
C ASP A 318 -13.67 24.68 -29.45
N GLY A 319 -14.96 24.40 -29.23
CA GLY A 319 -16.08 25.22 -29.61
C GLY A 319 -17.38 24.77 -28.96
N TYR A 320 -18.43 25.57 -29.08
CA TYR A 320 -19.78 25.16 -28.66
C TYR A 320 -20.86 25.87 -29.45
N ASP A 321 -22.04 25.23 -29.52
CA ASP A 321 -23.28 25.80 -30.06
C ASP A 321 -24.42 25.40 -29.11
N ASP A 322 -24.91 26.36 -28.35
CA ASP A 322 -25.85 26.13 -27.22
C ASP A 322 -25.31 25.10 -26.22
N ASN A 323 -25.95 23.93 -26.10
CA ASN A 323 -25.54 22.84 -25.21
C ASN A 323 -24.60 21.81 -25.87
N TYR A 324 -24.36 21.94 -27.18
CA TYR A 324 -23.48 21.05 -27.92
C TYR A 324 -22.07 21.59 -27.92
N PHE A 325 -21.11 20.78 -27.46
CA PHE A 325 -19.70 21.13 -27.52
C PHE A 325 -19.04 20.52 -28.75
N HIS A 326 -18.22 21.33 -29.45
CA HIS A 326 -17.43 20.84 -30.55
C HIS A 326 -16.25 20.02 -30.04
N ASN A 327 -16.15 18.79 -30.53
CA ASN A 327 -15.13 17.82 -30.14
C ASN A 327 -14.18 17.58 -31.32
N ASN A 328 -12.90 17.80 -31.10
CA ASN A 328 -11.83 17.37 -31.98
C ASN A 328 -11.23 16.07 -31.40
N TRP A 329 -11.52 14.95 -32.04
CA TRP A 329 -11.29 13.64 -31.54
C TRP A 329 -9.82 13.17 -31.63
N GLY A 330 -8.97 13.87 -32.41
CA GLY A 330 -7.57 13.48 -32.62
C GLY A 330 -7.39 12.28 -33.58
N TRP A 331 -8.25 12.18 -34.58
CA TRP A 331 -8.24 11.15 -35.62
C TRP A 331 -8.33 11.78 -37.02
N GLY A 332 -7.34 12.57 -37.40
CA GLY A 332 -7.28 13.22 -38.71
C GLY A 332 -8.46 14.15 -39.03
N GLY A 333 -9.22 14.55 -38.02
CA GLY A 333 -10.48 15.31 -38.17
C GLY A 333 -11.69 14.43 -38.48
N SER A 334 -11.55 13.11 -38.53
CA SER A 334 -12.66 12.19 -38.76
C SER A 334 -13.73 12.40 -37.68
N GLN A 335 -14.95 12.58 -38.11
CA GLN A 335 -16.15 12.71 -37.28
C GLN A 335 -16.11 13.85 -36.25
N ASN A 336 -15.21 14.85 -36.40
CA ASN A 336 -15.28 16.07 -35.62
C ASN A 336 -16.65 16.72 -35.76
N GLY A 337 -17.17 17.26 -34.65
CA GLY A 337 -18.53 17.85 -34.67
C GLY A 337 -18.99 18.23 -33.28
N TYR A 338 -20.24 18.66 -33.22
CA TYR A 338 -20.91 19.12 -32.02
C TYR A 338 -21.70 17.98 -31.37
N PHE A 339 -21.45 17.69 -30.12
CA PHE A 339 -22.09 16.61 -29.39
C PHE A 339 -22.55 17.07 -28.00
N LEU A 340 -23.62 16.46 -27.52
CA LEU A 340 -23.94 16.49 -26.09
C LEU A 340 -22.94 15.63 -25.34
N LEU A 341 -22.48 16.09 -24.19
CA LEU A 341 -21.57 15.29 -23.32
C LEU A 341 -22.34 14.29 -22.43
N SER A 342 -23.66 14.28 -22.52
CA SER A 342 -24.60 13.32 -21.96
C SER A 342 -25.90 13.37 -22.74
N SER A 343 -26.55 12.23 -23.03
CA SER A 343 -27.83 12.16 -23.73
C SER A 343 -29.01 12.78 -22.97
N LEU A 344 -28.81 12.99 -21.65
CA LEU A 344 -29.77 13.63 -20.75
C LEU A 344 -29.60 15.14 -20.66
N ASN A 345 -28.76 15.72 -21.53
CA ASN A 345 -28.46 17.16 -21.61
C ASN A 345 -27.73 17.70 -20.37
N GLY A 346 -27.06 16.81 -19.60
CA GLY A 346 -26.21 17.09 -18.42
C GLY A 346 -24.75 16.71 -18.66
N PHE A 347 -24.06 16.39 -17.58
CA PHE A 347 -22.69 15.92 -17.59
C PHE A 347 -22.60 14.63 -16.77
N ASP A 348 -21.78 13.70 -17.23
CA ASP A 348 -21.52 12.44 -16.55
C ASP A 348 -20.33 12.60 -15.58
N SER A 349 -20.41 11.99 -14.40
CA SER A 349 -19.36 12.03 -13.36
C SER A 349 -18.04 11.38 -13.77
N SER A 350 -18.08 10.52 -14.80
CA SER A 350 -16.87 9.91 -15.37
C SER A 350 -16.10 10.84 -16.32
N GLN A 351 -16.42 12.13 -16.36
CA GLN A 351 -15.81 13.11 -17.27
C GLN A 351 -15.02 14.18 -16.50
N GLY A 352 -14.15 14.91 -17.24
CA GLY A 352 -13.42 16.04 -16.68
C GLY A 352 -12.69 16.85 -17.76
N ALA A 353 -12.21 18.04 -17.40
CA ALA A 353 -11.47 18.91 -18.29
C ALA A 353 -10.23 19.52 -17.62
N ILE A 354 -9.18 19.76 -18.43
CA ILE A 354 -8.11 20.68 -18.08
C ILE A 354 -8.44 22.05 -18.67
N ILE A 355 -8.57 23.05 -17.83
CA ILE A 355 -8.92 24.43 -18.19
C ILE A 355 -7.77 25.40 -17.98
N ASN A 356 -7.92 26.67 -18.41
CA ASN A 356 -6.89 27.71 -18.37
C ASN A 356 -5.63 27.36 -19.16
N MET A 357 -5.77 26.57 -20.23
CA MET A 357 -4.66 26.15 -21.08
C MET A 357 -4.21 27.29 -22.00
N GLU A 358 -3.29 28.10 -21.54
CA GLU A 358 -2.68 29.19 -22.29
C GLU A 358 -1.18 29.33 -21.99
N PRO A 359 -0.38 29.90 -22.93
CA PRO A 359 1.05 30.09 -22.72
C PRO A 359 1.40 30.91 -21.48
N GLN A 360 2.44 30.52 -20.78
CA GLN A 360 3.02 31.28 -19.70
C GLN A 360 3.69 32.57 -20.24
N SER A 361 3.53 33.70 -19.57
CA SER A 361 4.29 34.90 -19.91
C SER A 361 5.74 34.73 -19.41
N LEU A 362 6.69 34.66 -20.31
CA LEU A 362 8.12 34.60 -19.96
C LEU A 362 8.66 35.92 -19.37
N ASN A 363 7.85 36.97 -19.38
CA ASN A 363 8.22 38.26 -18.78
C ASN A 363 8.06 38.27 -17.24
N ASN A 364 7.41 37.27 -16.67
CA ASN A 364 7.29 37.07 -15.23
C ASN A 364 8.42 36.17 -14.74
N PRO A 365 8.87 36.27 -13.49
CA PRO A 365 9.67 35.21 -12.90
C PRO A 365 8.82 33.92 -12.72
N ASN A 366 9.46 32.76 -12.63
CA ASN A 366 8.79 31.50 -12.37
C ASN A 366 9.58 30.69 -11.35
N VAL A 367 9.31 30.95 -10.09
CA VAL A 367 9.99 30.31 -8.97
C VAL A 367 9.22 29.04 -8.59
N MET A 368 9.88 27.90 -8.74
CA MET A 368 9.33 26.56 -8.49
C MET A 368 9.97 25.93 -7.27
N LEU A 369 9.26 25.07 -6.57
CA LEU A 369 9.82 24.17 -5.57
C LEU A 369 10.63 23.09 -6.30
N ASP A 370 11.91 22.95 -5.96
CA ASP A 370 12.82 21.93 -6.49
C ASP A 370 12.85 20.71 -5.56
N SER A 371 13.10 20.96 -4.26
CA SER A 371 13.18 19.90 -3.26
C SER A 371 12.88 20.46 -1.86
N TYR A 372 12.66 19.55 -0.92
CA TYR A 372 12.55 19.92 0.50
C TYR A 372 13.19 18.87 1.38
N THR A 373 13.65 19.29 2.56
CA THR A 373 14.14 18.45 3.64
C THR A 373 13.65 19.03 4.97
N TYR A 374 13.65 18.25 6.01
CA TYR A 374 13.36 18.76 7.35
C TYR A 374 14.37 18.27 8.37
N GLN A 375 14.42 18.94 9.49
CA GLN A 375 15.23 18.56 10.65
C GLN A 375 14.39 18.79 11.90
N GLU A 376 14.40 17.86 12.80
CA GLU A 376 13.78 18.00 14.09
C GLU A 376 14.52 19.07 14.91
N THR A 377 13.74 19.89 15.61
CA THR A 377 14.22 20.89 16.56
C THR A 377 13.77 20.60 17.98
N ILE A 378 12.68 19.85 18.12
CA ILE A 378 12.20 19.22 19.34
C ILE A 378 11.76 17.82 18.94
N GLY A 379 12.46 16.82 19.43
CA GLY A 379 12.27 15.40 19.11
C GLY A 379 13.47 14.60 19.60
N ASP A 380 13.57 13.37 19.22
CA ASP A 380 14.66 12.44 19.56
C ASP A 380 15.85 12.50 18.59
N GLY A 381 15.64 13.01 17.38
CA GLY A 381 16.70 13.26 16.39
C GLY A 381 16.90 12.11 15.41
N ASP A 382 15.94 11.21 15.29
CA ASP A 382 15.99 10.03 14.42
C ASP A 382 15.64 10.30 12.95
N LEU A 383 15.16 11.50 12.62
CA LEU A 383 14.70 11.94 11.30
C LEU A 383 13.34 11.38 10.86
N VAL A 384 12.62 10.75 11.73
CA VAL A 384 11.22 10.31 11.57
C VAL A 384 10.33 11.23 12.38
N VAL A 385 9.31 11.80 11.77
CA VAL A 385 8.44 12.72 12.51
C VAL A 385 7.45 11.95 13.36
N ASN A 386 7.52 12.17 14.67
CA ASN A 386 6.65 11.56 15.66
C ASN A 386 5.59 12.53 16.22
N PRO A 387 4.51 12.05 16.84
CA PRO A 387 3.57 12.90 17.58
C PRO A 387 4.25 13.72 18.68
N GLY A 388 3.93 15.04 18.73
CA GLY A 388 4.47 15.98 19.73
C GLY A 388 5.79 16.65 19.36
N GLU A 389 6.35 16.33 18.21
CA GLU A 389 7.60 16.89 17.75
C GLU A 389 7.47 18.24 17.04
N THR A 390 8.59 18.89 16.83
CA THR A 390 8.69 20.11 16.05
C THR A 390 9.82 20.00 15.06
N ILE A 391 9.52 20.28 13.79
CA ILE A 391 10.52 20.28 12.72
C ILE A 391 10.76 21.67 12.15
N ASP A 392 11.96 21.88 11.65
CA ASP A 392 12.30 22.95 10.73
C ASP A 392 12.33 22.41 9.31
N LEU A 393 11.46 22.96 8.45
CA LEU A 393 11.32 22.56 7.05
C LEU A 393 12.15 23.51 6.17
N PHE A 394 13.06 22.93 5.42
CA PHE A 394 13.92 23.59 4.44
C PHE A 394 13.41 23.31 3.04
N VAL A 395 13.10 24.36 2.29
CA VAL A 395 12.67 24.24 0.90
C VAL A 395 13.73 24.82 -0.02
N THR A 396 14.06 24.11 -1.07
CA THR A 396 14.87 24.61 -2.17
C THR A 396 13.95 25.09 -3.27
N VAL A 397 14.10 26.32 -3.69
CA VAL A 397 13.33 26.91 -4.79
C VAL A 397 14.27 27.36 -5.89
N GLU A 398 13.86 27.20 -7.15
CA GLU A 398 14.61 27.62 -8.34
C GLU A 398 13.77 28.57 -9.19
N ASN A 399 14.36 29.68 -9.64
CA ASN A 399 13.74 30.52 -10.67
C ASN A 399 14.14 29.98 -12.04
N LEU A 400 13.21 29.37 -12.72
CA LEU A 400 13.48 28.62 -13.95
C LEU A 400 13.91 29.50 -15.14
N ILE A 401 14.81 28.98 -15.97
CA ILE A 401 15.09 29.52 -17.31
C ILE A 401 13.96 29.03 -18.25
N PRO A 402 13.41 29.82 -19.20
CA PRO A 402 13.88 31.15 -19.65
C PRO A 402 13.09 32.36 -19.08
N TRP A 403 12.51 32.25 -17.90
CA TRP A 403 11.75 33.34 -17.26
C TRP A 403 12.64 34.48 -16.81
N ASN A 404 12.01 35.62 -16.45
CA ASN A 404 12.73 36.77 -15.95
C ASN A 404 13.23 36.59 -14.51
N ASP A 405 14.24 37.41 -14.12
CA ASP A 405 14.74 37.46 -12.77
C ASP A 405 13.62 37.88 -11.79
N ALA A 406 13.58 37.24 -10.64
CA ALA A 406 12.73 37.64 -9.53
C ALA A 406 13.44 38.70 -8.65
N THR A 407 12.74 39.79 -8.32
CA THR A 407 13.25 40.88 -7.48
C THR A 407 12.77 40.77 -6.03
N ASN A 408 11.72 40.03 -5.77
CA ASN A 408 11.20 39.68 -4.46
C ASN A 408 10.45 38.35 -4.57
N ILE A 409 10.65 37.48 -3.59
CA ILE A 409 9.96 36.22 -3.45
C ILE A 409 9.36 36.14 -2.05
N ASP A 410 8.06 35.85 -1.99
CA ASP A 410 7.33 35.56 -0.76
C ASP A 410 6.88 34.11 -0.77
N MET A 411 7.28 33.35 0.25
CA MET A 411 6.87 31.96 0.46
C MET A 411 5.96 31.88 1.68
N ILE A 412 4.80 31.27 1.52
CA ILE A 412 3.76 31.15 2.55
C ILE A 412 3.39 29.68 2.71
N LEU A 413 3.62 29.15 3.91
CA LEU A 413 3.24 27.80 4.28
C LEU A 413 1.90 27.82 5.00
N SER A 414 1.00 26.90 4.67
CA SER A 414 -0.31 26.76 5.30
C SER A 414 -0.74 25.30 5.35
N THR A 415 -1.69 24.99 6.22
CA THR A 415 -2.31 23.67 6.31
C THR A 415 -3.80 23.80 6.60
N GLN A 416 -4.56 22.75 6.25
CA GLN A 416 -5.95 22.57 6.67
C GLN A 416 -6.06 21.56 7.82
N ASP A 417 -4.96 20.94 8.20
CA ASP A 417 -4.88 19.97 9.27
C ASP A 417 -4.88 20.69 10.63
N GLU A 418 -5.84 20.36 11.49
CA GLU A 418 -6.00 20.98 12.81
C GLU A 418 -4.94 20.47 13.81
N ASP A 419 -4.29 19.33 13.51
CA ASP A 419 -3.26 18.71 14.36
C ASP A 419 -1.86 19.27 14.08
N LEU A 420 -1.70 20.14 13.07
CA LEU A 420 -0.47 20.83 12.75
C LEU A 420 -0.53 22.31 13.15
N THR A 421 0.50 22.78 13.84
CA THR A 421 0.68 24.21 14.16
C THR A 421 1.92 24.75 13.46
N ILE A 422 1.73 25.63 12.47
CA ILE A 422 2.86 26.30 11.81
C ILE A 422 3.31 27.48 12.68
N LEU A 423 4.52 27.39 13.22
CA LEU A 423 5.12 28.39 14.11
C LEU A 423 5.77 29.53 13.34
N ASN A 424 6.35 29.23 12.17
CA ASN A 424 6.88 30.21 11.21
C ASN A 424 6.32 29.86 9.83
N ASP A 425 5.34 30.67 9.36
CA ASP A 425 4.55 30.41 8.16
C ASP A 425 4.93 31.29 6.95
N TYR A 426 5.85 32.26 7.14
CA TYR A 426 6.17 33.24 6.11
C TYR A 426 7.67 33.53 6.01
N ILE A 427 8.19 33.44 4.79
CA ILE A 427 9.57 33.72 4.43
C ILE A 427 9.59 34.66 3.23
N THR A 428 10.43 35.66 3.27
CA THR A 428 10.64 36.60 2.16
C THR A 428 12.11 36.84 1.91
N PHE A 429 12.50 36.90 0.65
CA PHE A 429 13.86 37.27 0.24
C PHE A 429 13.85 37.99 -1.10
N SER A 430 14.96 38.61 -1.42
CA SER A 430 15.08 39.45 -2.63
C SER A 430 16.13 38.88 -3.57
N ASN A 431 15.88 39.05 -4.86
CA ASN A 431 16.74 38.72 -5.99
C ASN A 431 17.05 37.20 -6.11
N LEU A 432 16.41 36.60 -7.07
CA LEU A 432 16.72 35.26 -7.53
C LEU A 432 16.77 35.33 -9.06
N ASP A 433 17.96 35.32 -9.63
CA ASP A 433 18.14 35.39 -11.08
C ASP A 433 17.64 34.10 -11.73
N ALA A 434 17.24 34.16 -13.00
CA ALA A 434 16.79 32.99 -13.73
C ALA A 434 17.88 31.92 -13.81
N GLY A 435 17.57 30.69 -13.41
CA GLY A 435 18.48 29.56 -13.28
C GLY A 435 19.22 29.48 -11.94
N GLU A 436 18.92 30.37 -10.99
CA GLU A 436 19.47 30.29 -9.64
C GLU A 436 18.49 29.64 -8.66
N SER A 437 19.03 28.98 -7.64
CA SER A 437 18.29 28.33 -6.56
C SER A 437 18.56 29.02 -5.22
N TYR A 438 17.61 28.94 -4.31
CA TYR A 438 17.69 29.44 -2.94
C TYR A 438 17.16 28.39 -1.97
N ILE A 439 17.83 28.23 -0.83
CA ILE A 439 17.38 27.40 0.28
C ILE A 439 17.22 28.30 1.53
N ASN A 440 16.12 28.11 2.25
CA ASN A 440 15.75 28.91 3.43
C ASN A 440 16.46 28.53 4.75
N TYR A 441 17.73 28.09 4.70
CA TYR A 441 18.49 27.68 5.91
C TYR A 441 18.54 28.71 7.02
N SER A 442 18.53 30.01 6.70
CA SER A 442 18.64 31.08 7.70
C SER A 442 17.33 31.38 8.42
N GLU A 443 16.21 31.03 7.79
CA GLU A 443 14.84 31.24 8.29
C GLU A 443 13.97 30.06 7.81
N PRO A 444 14.03 28.89 8.48
CA PRO A 444 13.21 27.76 8.10
C PRO A 444 11.73 28.00 8.41
N PHE A 445 10.84 27.31 7.71
CA PHE A 445 9.50 27.10 8.21
C PHE A 445 9.59 26.20 9.43
N SER A 446 8.76 26.44 10.46
CA SER A 446 8.77 25.62 11.66
C SER A 446 7.36 25.11 11.95
N ILE A 447 7.22 23.82 12.16
CA ILE A 447 5.95 23.12 12.29
C ILE A 447 5.98 22.27 13.55
N GLU A 448 4.98 22.43 14.43
CA GLU A 448 4.72 21.61 15.60
C GLU A 448 3.60 20.60 15.30
N PHE A 449 3.84 19.34 15.63
CA PHE A 449 2.90 18.22 15.49
C PHE A 449 2.19 17.98 16.83
N SER A 450 0.87 17.78 16.81
CA SER A 450 0.09 17.48 18.01
C SER A 450 0.48 16.13 18.60
N ASN A 451 0.44 15.97 19.94
CA ASN A 451 0.62 14.65 20.56
C ASN A 451 -0.43 13.61 20.16
N ASP A 452 -1.60 14.04 19.71
CA ASP A 452 -2.72 13.18 19.33
C ASP A 452 -2.85 13.05 17.79
N ILE A 453 -1.84 13.51 17.01
CA ILE A 453 -1.87 13.43 15.55
C ILE A 453 -1.87 11.98 15.06
N SER A 454 -2.62 11.72 13.99
CA SER A 454 -2.71 10.36 13.43
C SER A 454 -1.44 9.95 12.69
N PHE A 455 -1.09 8.68 12.77
CA PHE A 455 -0.02 8.09 11.95
C PHE A 455 -0.48 8.01 10.50
N SER A 456 -0.06 8.95 9.69
CA SER A 456 -0.42 9.06 8.27
C SER A 456 0.41 10.15 7.60
N ASN A 457 0.25 10.27 6.30
CA ASN A 457 0.80 11.38 5.54
C ASN A 457 -0.02 12.65 5.79
N HIS A 458 0.62 13.72 6.23
CA HIS A 458 0.05 15.04 6.51
C HIS A 458 0.51 16.05 5.48
N GLN A 459 -0.42 16.81 4.92
CA GLN A 459 -0.15 17.67 3.78
C GLN A 459 -0.06 19.15 4.18
N LEU A 460 1.02 19.79 3.77
CA LEU A 460 1.26 21.23 3.86
C LEU A 460 1.11 21.83 2.46
N GLN A 461 0.59 23.06 2.38
CA GLN A 461 0.47 23.83 1.15
C GLN A 461 1.48 24.96 1.15
N LEU A 462 2.42 24.98 0.21
CA LEU A 462 3.39 26.06 0.00
C LEU A 462 2.96 26.91 -1.17
N ASN A 463 2.70 28.20 -0.92
CA ASN A 463 2.45 29.22 -1.94
C ASN A 463 3.69 30.08 -2.13
N ILE A 464 4.15 30.20 -3.37
CA ILE A 464 5.32 31.02 -3.75
C ILE A 464 4.84 32.15 -4.66
N LEU A 465 4.94 33.40 -4.16
CA LEU A 465 4.73 34.60 -4.97
C LEU A 465 6.09 35.14 -5.38
N SER A 466 6.33 35.32 -6.66
CA SER A 466 7.56 35.88 -7.21
C SER A 466 7.28 37.10 -8.06
N PHE A 467 8.00 38.20 -7.80
CA PHE A 467 7.77 39.51 -8.44
C PHE A 467 8.93 39.87 -9.36
N GLY A 468 8.63 40.26 -10.58
CA GLY A 468 9.60 40.78 -11.54
C GLY A 468 9.86 42.29 -11.39
N SER A 469 10.93 42.78 -12.02
CA SER A 469 11.34 44.22 -11.99
C SER A 469 10.34 45.18 -12.66
N ASN A 470 9.44 44.66 -13.50
CA ASN A 470 8.37 45.37 -14.19
C ASN A 470 7.06 45.46 -13.38
N GLY A 471 7.01 44.85 -12.19
CA GLY A 471 5.84 44.75 -11.31
C GLY A 471 4.86 43.63 -11.68
N GLU A 472 5.18 42.82 -12.65
CA GLU A 472 4.46 41.55 -12.94
C GLU A 472 4.87 40.50 -11.91
N TYR A 473 4.00 39.54 -11.66
CA TYR A 473 4.24 38.48 -10.68
C TYR A 473 3.72 37.12 -11.18
N SER A 474 4.27 36.06 -10.61
CA SER A 474 3.73 34.69 -10.71
C SER A 474 3.42 34.18 -9.33
N GLU A 475 2.42 33.30 -9.25
CA GLU A 475 2.04 32.59 -8.05
C GLU A 475 2.02 31.09 -8.36
N ASN A 476 2.76 30.32 -7.57
CA ASN A 476 2.87 28.88 -7.71
C ASN A 476 2.47 28.22 -6.39
N GLU A 477 1.71 27.13 -6.48
CA GLU A 477 1.21 26.36 -5.34
C GLU A 477 1.78 24.96 -5.40
N PHE A 478 2.30 24.49 -4.26
CA PHE A 478 2.88 23.15 -4.09
C PHE A 478 2.32 22.50 -2.85
N TYR A 479 2.34 21.17 -2.85
CA TYR A 479 1.99 20.38 -1.70
C TYR A 479 3.23 19.64 -1.23
N ILE A 480 3.46 19.69 0.08
CA ILE A 480 4.56 19.03 0.77
C ILE A 480 3.93 18.02 1.70
N ASP A 481 4.31 16.78 1.53
CA ASP A 481 3.83 15.68 2.33
C ASP A 481 4.85 15.37 3.44
N VAL A 482 4.39 15.27 4.68
CA VAL A 482 5.17 14.86 5.84
C VAL A 482 4.51 13.62 6.43
N ASP A 483 5.26 12.53 6.47
CA ASP A 483 4.79 11.28 7.05
C ASP A 483 5.03 11.28 8.55
N VAL A 484 3.96 11.10 9.34
CA VAL A 484 4.02 10.96 10.80
C VAL A 484 3.87 9.49 11.12
N SER A 485 4.89 8.93 11.75
CA SER A 485 4.92 7.50 12.08
C SER A 485 5.75 7.24 13.33
N LEU A 486 5.77 5.99 13.77
CA LEU A 486 6.73 5.46 14.74
C LEU A 486 7.66 4.43 14.06
N ASN A 487 7.90 4.55 12.77
CA ASN A 487 8.86 3.68 12.11
C ASN A 487 10.27 4.02 12.58
N GLN A 488 11.05 3.00 12.89
CA GLN A 488 12.49 3.16 13.08
C GLN A 488 13.14 3.73 11.81
N ASN A 489 14.12 4.61 11.96
CA ASN A 489 14.84 5.18 10.83
C ASN A 489 15.42 4.07 9.91
N GLY A 490 15.22 4.21 8.61
CA GLY A 490 15.59 3.19 7.61
C GLY A 490 14.53 2.12 7.34
N PHE A 491 13.42 2.15 8.05
CA PHE A 491 12.30 1.24 7.86
C PHE A 491 11.02 1.97 7.38
N PRO A 492 10.10 1.26 6.74
CA PRO A 492 10.08 -0.19 6.45
C PRO A 492 11.18 -0.61 5.46
N TYR A 493 11.82 -1.75 5.73
CA TYR A 493 12.87 -2.31 4.85
C TYR A 493 12.29 -2.80 3.53
N LEU A 494 12.89 -2.36 2.44
CA LEU A 494 12.58 -2.81 1.07
C LEU A 494 13.81 -3.48 0.44
N LEU A 495 13.60 -4.62 -0.21
CA LEU A 495 14.67 -5.32 -0.91
C LEU A 495 15.15 -4.48 -2.10
N THR A 496 16.43 -4.12 -2.12
CA THR A 496 17.04 -3.46 -3.27
C THR A 496 17.51 -4.51 -4.27
N LEU A 497 16.98 -4.45 -5.48
CA LEU A 497 17.36 -5.30 -6.61
C LEU A 497 17.98 -4.45 -7.71
N THR A 498 18.90 -5.05 -8.47
CA THR A 498 19.52 -4.41 -9.63
C THR A 498 18.89 -4.98 -10.91
N ASP A 499 18.42 -4.13 -11.81
CA ASP A 499 17.83 -4.55 -13.08
C ASP A 499 18.90 -4.99 -14.12
N ASP A 500 18.46 -5.48 -15.28
CA ASP A 500 19.34 -5.93 -16.37
C ASP A 500 20.22 -4.78 -16.94
N ASN A 501 19.90 -3.52 -16.65
CA ASN A 501 20.67 -2.35 -17.07
C ASN A 501 21.73 -1.93 -16.04
N GLY A 502 21.68 -2.49 -14.84
CA GLY A 502 22.53 -2.16 -13.72
C GLY A 502 22.00 -1.01 -12.85
N ASP A 503 20.70 -0.69 -12.96
CA ASP A 503 20.04 0.31 -12.14
C ASP A 503 19.35 -0.37 -10.93
N ASP A 504 19.57 0.17 -9.75
CA ASP A 504 18.96 -0.33 -8.50
C ASP A 504 17.53 0.17 -8.34
N TYR A 505 16.64 -0.71 -7.89
CA TYR A 505 15.25 -0.37 -7.56
C TYR A 505 14.80 -1.12 -6.31
N ASN A 506 13.89 -0.50 -5.55
CA ASN A 506 13.31 -1.13 -4.37
C ASN A 506 12.10 -2.00 -4.75
N ALA A 507 12.11 -3.24 -4.27
CA ALA A 507 11.04 -4.20 -4.48
C ALA A 507 10.32 -4.49 -3.15
N ALA A 508 9.00 -4.48 -3.17
CA ALA A 508 8.22 -5.01 -2.06
C ALA A 508 8.40 -6.53 -1.97
N THR A 509 8.61 -7.07 -0.77
CA THR A 509 8.74 -8.50 -0.54
C THR A 509 7.87 -8.94 0.63
N ILE A 510 7.26 -10.12 0.49
CA ILE A 510 6.38 -10.69 1.50
C ILE A 510 7.23 -11.39 2.56
N VAL A 511 7.15 -10.95 3.82
CA VAL A 511 7.93 -11.50 4.93
C VAL A 511 7.01 -12.30 5.85
N GLN A 512 6.87 -13.61 5.59
CA GLN A 512 6.07 -14.53 6.41
C GLN A 512 6.83 -15.08 7.61
N SER A 513 8.15 -15.12 7.52
CA SER A 513 9.00 -15.57 8.62
C SER A 513 8.99 -14.54 9.77
N SER A 514 8.86 -15.00 11.01
CA SER A 514 9.02 -14.12 12.17
C SER A 514 10.50 -13.76 12.32
N PRO A 515 10.83 -12.47 12.50
CA PRO A 515 12.21 -12.03 12.57
C PRO A 515 12.93 -12.61 13.79
N LEU A 516 14.22 -12.86 13.60
CA LEU A 516 15.17 -13.21 14.66
C LEU A 516 16.07 -12.01 14.88
N ILE A 517 16.28 -11.64 16.13
CA ILE A 517 17.05 -10.46 16.52
C ILE A 517 18.21 -10.92 17.41
N THR A 518 19.43 -10.44 17.08
CA THR A 518 20.64 -10.78 17.86
C THR A 518 21.76 -9.82 17.51
N ASP A 519 22.55 -9.43 18.51
CA ASP A 519 23.80 -8.67 18.34
C ASP A 519 24.94 -9.66 17.97
N ILE A 520 25.19 -9.81 16.65
CA ILE A 520 26.19 -10.79 16.15
C ILE A 520 27.62 -10.27 16.27
N ASN A 521 27.82 -8.97 16.35
CA ASN A 521 29.14 -8.34 16.32
C ASN A 521 29.57 -7.81 17.70
N SER A 522 28.69 -7.90 18.71
CA SER A 522 28.89 -7.44 20.10
C SER A 522 29.18 -5.93 20.19
N ASP A 523 28.57 -5.10 19.32
CA ASP A 523 28.72 -3.65 19.33
C ASP A 523 27.62 -2.94 20.15
N GLY A 524 26.61 -3.68 20.59
CA GLY A 524 25.48 -3.21 21.40
C GLY A 524 24.25 -2.82 20.61
N TYR A 525 24.31 -2.83 19.27
CA TYR A 525 23.17 -2.70 18.37
C TYR A 525 22.72 -4.09 17.94
N GLN A 526 21.45 -4.23 17.61
CA GLN A 526 20.92 -5.53 17.22
C GLN A 526 20.79 -5.64 15.70
N GLU A 527 21.08 -6.83 15.18
CA GLU A 527 20.83 -7.18 13.81
C GLU A 527 19.57 -8.05 13.68
N MET A 528 18.88 -7.92 12.54
CA MET A 528 17.62 -8.60 12.26
C MET A 528 17.76 -9.56 11.08
N PHE A 529 17.33 -10.82 11.28
CA PHE A 529 17.41 -11.90 10.30
C PHE A 529 16.04 -12.46 9.98
N PHE A 530 15.70 -12.56 8.70
CA PHE A 530 14.39 -13.03 8.24
C PHE A 530 14.45 -13.60 6.83
N GLY A 531 13.50 -14.45 6.50
CA GLY A 531 13.29 -14.97 5.15
C GLY A 531 12.09 -14.33 4.46
N ASP A 532 12.07 -14.34 3.12
CA ASP A 532 10.99 -13.80 2.31
C ASP A 532 10.41 -14.79 1.29
N ASP A 533 9.29 -14.40 0.65
CA ASP A 533 8.66 -15.18 -0.43
C ASP A 533 9.47 -15.16 -1.74
N GLY A 534 10.45 -14.27 -1.87
CA GLY A 534 11.40 -14.24 -2.99
C GLY A 534 12.52 -15.29 -2.87
N GLY A 535 12.62 -15.94 -1.72
CA GLY A 535 13.67 -16.90 -1.40
C GLY A 535 14.98 -16.24 -0.99
N TYR A 536 14.92 -15.00 -0.50
CA TYR A 536 16.05 -14.32 0.09
C TYR A 536 16.06 -14.51 1.61
N PHE A 537 17.23 -14.82 2.14
CA PHE A 537 17.51 -14.73 3.56
C PHE A 537 18.26 -13.44 3.84
N HIS A 538 17.67 -12.57 4.61
CA HIS A 538 18.14 -11.22 4.89
C HIS A 538 18.87 -11.17 6.24
N GLY A 539 19.89 -10.33 6.30
CA GLY A 539 20.50 -9.83 7.53
C GLY A 539 20.64 -8.32 7.38
N VAL A 540 20.05 -7.55 8.29
CA VAL A 540 20.06 -6.08 8.25
C VAL A 540 20.44 -5.52 9.62
N ASP A 541 21.11 -4.35 9.62
CA ASP A 541 21.41 -3.60 10.83
C ASP A 541 20.19 -2.81 11.36
N TYR A 542 20.34 -2.16 12.50
CA TYR A 542 19.28 -1.35 13.13
C TYR A 542 18.82 -0.13 12.29
N LEU A 543 19.56 0.24 11.23
CA LEU A 543 19.22 1.29 10.27
C LEU A 543 18.66 0.72 8.94
N GLY A 544 18.38 -0.58 8.87
CA GLY A 544 17.85 -1.23 7.67
C GLY A 544 18.89 -1.44 6.56
N ASN A 545 20.20 -1.23 6.81
CA ASN A 545 21.21 -1.52 5.81
C ASN A 545 21.51 -3.02 5.77
N PRO A 546 21.63 -3.62 4.57
CA PRO A 546 22.05 -5.01 4.46
C PRO A 546 23.44 -5.25 5.05
N LEU A 547 23.57 -6.31 5.83
CA LEU A 547 24.86 -6.75 6.38
C LEU A 547 25.78 -7.27 5.26
N PRO A 548 27.12 -7.21 5.45
CA PRO A 548 28.05 -7.84 4.52
C PRO A 548 27.74 -9.33 4.32
N GLY A 549 27.55 -9.76 3.07
CA GLY A 549 27.17 -11.13 2.72
C GLY A 549 25.68 -11.37 2.57
N PHE A 550 24.84 -10.44 3.01
CA PHE A 550 23.37 -10.50 2.91
C PHE A 550 22.84 -9.46 1.89
N PRO A 551 21.62 -9.66 1.33
CA PRO A 551 20.80 -10.87 1.46
C PRO A 551 21.37 -12.06 0.63
N ILE A 552 21.05 -13.27 1.06
CA ILE A 552 21.42 -14.51 0.37
C ILE A 552 20.21 -15.00 -0.41
N GLN A 553 20.32 -15.12 -1.72
CA GLN A 553 19.29 -15.73 -2.55
C GLN A 553 19.50 -17.25 -2.58
N LEU A 554 18.51 -18.01 -2.06
CA LEU A 554 18.55 -19.46 -2.11
C LEU A 554 18.27 -19.98 -3.52
N GLU A 555 19.04 -20.99 -3.96
CA GLU A 555 18.93 -21.53 -5.30
C GLU A 555 17.67 -22.41 -5.47
N GLY A 556 17.14 -22.46 -6.69
CA GLY A 556 16.07 -23.36 -7.11
C GLY A 556 14.74 -22.69 -7.43
N THR A 557 13.77 -23.51 -7.84
CA THR A 557 12.39 -23.08 -8.03
C THR A 557 11.59 -23.29 -6.75
N SER A 558 10.75 -22.35 -6.38
CA SER A 558 9.99 -22.37 -5.11
C SER A 558 10.92 -22.29 -3.90
N SER A 559 11.77 -21.28 -3.88
CA SER A 559 12.75 -21.05 -2.80
C SER A 559 12.18 -20.22 -1.64
N GLU A 560 10.87 -19.97 -1.61
CA GLU A 560 10.19 -19.19 -0.57
C GLU A 560 10.59 -19.68 0.84
N ILE A 561 10.88 -18.74 1.73
CA ILE A 561 11.26 -19.00 3.12
C ILE A 561 10.08 -18.59 4.01
N TRP A 562 9.26 -19.58 4.40
CA TRP A 562 8.09 -19.34 5.26
C TRP A 562 8.36 -19.66 6.74
N GLY A 563 9.28 -20.59 6.99
CA GLY A 563 9.76 -20.88 8.34
C GLY A 563 10.56 -19.72 8.91
N SER A 564 10.35 -19.41 10.17
CA SER A 564 11.17 -18.41 10.87
C SER A 564 12.56 -18.99 11.14
N PRO A 565 13.65 -18.23 10.99
CA PRO A 565 14.99 -18.74 11.25
C PRO A 565 15.17 -19.10 12.72
N ALA A 566 15.98 -20.10 13.00
CA ALA A 566 16.49 -20.41 14.34
C ALA A 566 17.99 -20.10 14.39
N SER A 567 18.53 -19.76 15.58
CA SER A 567 19.96 -19.46 15.75
C SER A 567 20.48 -19.90 17.11
N ALA A 568 21.69 -20.38 17.09
CA ALA A 568 22.54 -20.62 18.26
C ALA A 568 24.00 -20.82 17.80
N ASP A 569 24.94 -20.90 18.74
CA ASP A 569 26.25 -21.55 18.55
C ASP A 569 25.98 -23.08 18.55
N ILE A 570 25.82 -23.65 17.33
CA ILE A 570 25.31 -25.02 17.15
C ILE A 570 26.41 -26.06 17.43
N ASP A 571 27.68 -25.75 17.12
CA ASP A 571 28.81 -26.64 17.22
C ASP A 571 29.80 -26.28 18.37
N ASN A 572 29.43 -25.27 19.17
CA ASN A 572 30.19 -24.74 20.30
C ASN A 572 31.55 -24.16 19.92
N ASP A 573 31.68 -23.54 18.75
CA ASP A 573 32.94 -22.90 18.34
C ASP A 573 33.00 -21.41 18.76
N GLY A 574 31.88 -20.86 19.19
CA GLY A 574 31.72 -19.50 19.71
C GLY A 574 31.22 -18.48 18.68
N GLU A 575 30.90 -18.89 17.48
CA GLU A 575 30.23 -18.12 16.45
C GLU A 575 28.73 -18.51 16.37
N LEU A 576 27.86 -17.70 15.75
CA LEU A 576 26.43 -17.99 15.64
C LEU A 576 26.08 -18.51 14.26
N GLU A 577 25.33 -19.60 14.20
CA GLU A 577 24.75 -20.11 12.97
C GLU A 577 23.26 -19.84 12.91
N PHE A 578 22.78 -19.67 11.69
CA PHE A 578 21.35 -19.55 11.34
C PHE A 578 20.87 -20.79 10.62
N VAL A 579 19.78 -21.36 11.09
CA VAL A 579 19.10 -22.47 10.41
C VAL A 579 17.89 -21.96 9.67
N VAL A 580 17.86 -22.19 8.37
CA VAL A 580 16.82 -21.71 7.46
C VAL A 580 16.23 -22.88 6.66
N THR A 581 14.91 -23.05 6.72
CA THR A 581 14.19 -24.04 5.91
C THR A 581 13.50 -23.34 4.73
N SER A 582 13.55 -23.94 3.56
CA SER A 582 12.95 -23.40 2.34
C SER A 582 12.05 -24.39 1.66
N LYS A 583 11.03 -23.89 1.01
CA LYS A 583 10.10 -24.65 0.18
C LYS A 583 10.76 -25.32 -1.02
N ASN A 584 11.99 -24.93 -1.36
CA ASN A 584 12.83 -25.61 -2.34
C ASN A 584 13.29 -27.02 -1.89
N LYS A 585 12.91 -27.45 -0.67
CA LYS A 585 13.17 -28.74 -0.03
C LYS A 585 14.54 -28.87 0.64
N HIS A 586 15.16 -27.75 0.93
CA HIS A 586 16.48 -27.71 1.58
C HIS A 586 16.38 -27.08 2.97
N CYS A 587 17.22 -27.56 3.87
CA CYS A 587 17.54 -26.95 5.15
C CYS A 587 18.99 -26.46 5.08
N TYR A 588 19.20 -25.19 5.40
CA TYR A 588 20.50 -24.55 5.32
C TYR A 588 21.03 -24.21 6.71
N ILE A 589 22.34 -24.39 6.92
CA ILE A 589 23.09 -23.75 8.01
C ILE A 589 23.89 -22.62 7.35
N ILE A 590 23.80 -21.42 7.92
CA ILE A 590 24.39 -20.20 7.40
C ILE A 590 25.14 -19.52 8.55
N ASP A 591 26.40 -19.15 8.33
CA ASP A 591 27.22 -18.46 9.33
C ASP A 591 26.83 -16.96 9.46
N GLU A 592 27.37 -16.30 10.46
CA GLU A 592 27.15 -14.86 10.71
C GLU A 592 27.66 -13.94 9.59
N TYR A 593 28.47 -14.45 8.65
CA TYR A 593 29.01 -13.72 7.50
C TYR A 593 28.22 -13.96 6.20
N GLY A 594 27.15 -14.77 6.25
CA GLY A 594 26.30 -15.07 5.09
C GLY A 594 26.83 -16.22 4.20
N ASN A 595 27.77 -17.05 4.69
CA ASN A 595 28.18 -18.22 3.95
C ASN A 595 27.30 -19.43 4.29
N ILE A 596 26.89 -20.19 3.29
CA ILE A 596 26.17 -21.44 3.49
C ILE A 596 27.19 -22.52 3.88
N GLU A 597 27.15 -22.97 5.11
CA GLU A 597 28.03 -24.03 5.64
C GLU A 597 27.51 -25.41 5.33
N LEU A 598 26.18 -25.57 5.41
CA LEU A 598 25.51 -26.80 5.07
C LEU A 598 24.29 -26.55 4.18
N ASP A 599 24.14 -27.37 3.14
CA ASP A 599 22.95 -27.48 2.31
C ASP A 599 22.46 -28.93 2.36
N TYR A 600 21.40 -29.15 3.16
CA TYR A 600 20.80 -30.46 3.35
C TYR A 600 19.57 -30.61 2.49
N GLU A 601 19.67 -31.42 1.41
CA GLU A 601 18.56 -31.66 0.46
C GLU A 601 17.65 -32.81 0.98
N THR A 602 16.33 -32.55 0.91
CA THR A 602 15.29 -33.56 1.11
C THR A 602 14.45 -33.75 -0.14
N ASP A 603 13.52 -34.70 -0.16
CA ASP A 603 12.49 -34.80 -1.20
C ASP A 603 11.15 -34.11 -0.82
N GLN A 604 11.11 -33.43 0.34
CA GLN A 604 9.91 -32.85 0.96
C GLN A 604 9.98 -31.32 1.01
N PHE A 605 8.83 -30.66 0.84
CA PHE A 605 8.76 -29.21 1.08
C PHE A 605 9.00 -28.91 2.55
N LEU A 606 9.87 -27.96 2.84
CA LEU A 606 10.18 -27.52 4.19
C LEU A 606 9.60 -26.09 4.36
N MET A 607 8.45 -26.00 5.02
CA MET A 607 7.72 -24.74 5.18
C MET A 607 7.61 -24.32 6.64
N ALA A 608 7.96 -25.23 7.53
CA ALA A 608 7.85 -25.07 8.96
C ALA A 608 9.11 -24.42 9.55
N THR A 609 8.95 -23.67 10.64
CA THR A 609 10.04 -23.15 11.45
C THR A 609 10.90 -24.31 11.98
N PRO A 610 12.24 -24.31 11.78
CA PRO A 610 13.15 -25.27 12.41
C PRO A 610 13.29 -24.97 13.91
N SER A 611 13.77 -25.92 14.67
CA SER A 611 14.07 -25.75 16.09
C SER A 611 15.42 -26.36 16.40
N LEU A 612 16.06 -25.85 17.45
CA LEU A 612 17.34 -26.35 17.93
C LEU A 612 17.15 -26.97 19.33
N GLY A 613 17.71 -28.17 19.56
CA GLY A 613 17.62 -28.88 20.85
C GLY A 613 18.72 -29.90 20.97
N ASN A 614 18.94 -30.39 22.17
CA ASN A 614 19.95 -31.44 22.46
C ASN A 614 19.24 -32.80 22.52
N LEU A 615 19.37 -33.59 21.46
CA LEU A 615 18.72 -34.91 21.35
C LEU A 615 19.65 -36.08 21.69
N ASP A 616 20.93 -35.85 21.92
CA ASP A 616 21.89 -36.93 22.23
C ASP A 616 22.77 -36.63 23.44
N ASN A 617 23.95 -37.19 23.57
CA ASN A 617 24.77 -37.06 24.77
C ASN A 617 25.99 -36.15 24.57
N ASP A 618 26.10 -35.44 23.47
CA ASP A 618 27.18 -34.49 23.30
C ASP A 618 26.76 -33.06 23.72
N THR A 619 27.55 -32.05 23.37
CA THR A 619 27.27 -30.67 23.78
C THR A 619 26.73 -29.83 22.67
N ASP A 620 26.76 -30.35 21.46
CA ASP A 620 26.33 -29.64 20.25
C ASP A 620 24.80 -29.65 20.20
N LEU A 621 24.20 -28.80 19.38
CA LEU A 621 22.76 -28.77 19.22
C LEU A 621 22.35 -29.44 17.92
N GLU A 622 21.31 -30.26 17.99
CA GLU A 622 20.71 -30.85 16.82
C GLU A 622 19.71 -29.91 16.19
N ILE A 623 19.67 -30.01 14.85
CA ILE A 623 18.78 -29.21 13.99
C ILE A 623 17.56 -30.03 13.67
N ILE A 624 16.38 -29.59 14.15
CA ILE A 624 15.11 -30.28 13.97
C ILE A 624 14.27 -29.52 12.95
N PHE A 625 13.81 -30.23 11.89
CA PHE A 625 12.96 -29.63 10.87
C PHE A 625 11.94 -30.64 10.31
N PHE A 626 10.94 -30.14 9.55
CA PHE A 626 9.70 -30.88 9.36
C PHE A 626 9.28 -30.88 7.88
N GLY A 627 8.87 -32.06 7.37
CA GLY A 627 8.36 -32.23 6.03
C GLY A 627 6.88 -31.83 5.91
N TYR A 628 6.55 -31.06 4.86
CA TYR A 628 5.17 -30.69 4.51
C TYR A 628 4.69 -31.48 3.29
N THR A 629 4.53 -32.77 3.45
CA THR A 629 3.92 -33.68 2.46
C THR A 629 2.97 -34.64 3.15
N SER A 630 2.12 -35.35 2.39
CA SER A 630 1.23 -36.37 2.98
C SER A 630 1.96 -37.59 3.56
N SER A 631 3.24 -37.73 3.31
CA SER A 631 4.16 -38.69 3.89
C SER A 631 5.36 -37.96 4.52
N GLY A 632 5.07 -36.90 5.26
CA GLY A 632 6.09 -36.04 5.84
C GLY A 632 6.77 -36.70 7.05
N ASP A 633 8.05 -36.38 7.19
CA ASP A 633 8.95 -36.90 8.20
C ASP A 633 9.37 -35.78 9.18
N VAL A 634 9.85 -36.18 10.35
CA VAL A 634 10.58 -35.32 11.27
C VAL A 634 12.06 -35.63 11.12
N PHE A 635 12.83 -34.64 10.76
CA PHE A 635 14.27 -34.71 10.58
C PHE A 635 14.97 -34.17 11.82
N ALA A 636 16.07 -34.79 12.17
CA ALA A 636 17.06 -34.29 13.12
C ALA A 636 18.46 -34.59 12.59
N ILE A 637 19.29 -33.56 12.49
CA ILE A 637 20.66 -33.65 11.98
C ILE A 637 21.63 -32.92 12.90
N ASN A 638 22.88 -33.40 12.91
CA ASN A 638 24.00 -32.70 13.54
C ASN A 638 24.49 -31.53 12.67
N HIS A 639 25.31 -30.65 13.20
CA HIS A 639 25.91 -29.52 12.52
C HIS A 639 26.65 -29.91 11.21
N ASP A 640 27.24 -31.13 11.17
CA ASP A 640 27.95 -31.64 10.00
C ASP A 640 27.05 -32.28 8.92
N GLY A 641 25.73 -32.25 9.10
CA GLY A 641 24.73 -32.81 8.19
C GLY A 641 24.52 -34.32 8.35
N THR A 642 25.13 -34.96 9.32
CA THR A 642 24.83 -36.38 9.63
C THR A 642 23.52 -36.50 10.39
N ASN A 643 22.72 -37.52 10.08
CA ASN A 643 21.48 -37.73 10.80
C ASN A 643 21.74 -38.15 12.24
N VAL A 644 20.94 -37.63 13.19
CA VAL A 644 20.85 -38.15 14.55
C VAL A 644 20.42 -39.63 14.50
N GLU A 645 20.85 -40.44 15.45
CA GLU A 645 20.54 -41.87 15.48
C GLU A 645 19.01 -42.08 15.47
N ASN A 646 18.51 -42.92 14.54
CA ASN A 646 17.09 -43.21 14.28
C ASN A 646 16.26 -42.09 13.65
N PHE A 647 16.84 -40.97 13.21
CA PHE A 647 16.18 -39.99 12.38
C PHE A 647 16.58 -40.16 10.89
N PRO A 648 15.73 -39.72 9.91
CA PRO A 648 14.42 -39.10 10.12
C PRO A 648 13.34 -40.09 10.61
N VAL A 649 12.39 -39.59 11.39
CA VAL A 649 11.25 -40.36 11.87
C VAL A 649 10.09 -40.23 10.90
N GLU A 650 9.64 -41.36 10.32
CA GLU A 650 8.54 -41.42 9.33
C GLU A 650 7.17 -41.36 10.04
N ILE A 651 6.72 -40.16 10.41
CA ILE A 651 5.37 -39.99 11.00
C ILE A 651 4.26 -40.01 9.95
N ASN A 652 4.59 -39.83 8.66
CA ASN A 652 3.66 -39.78 7.51
C ASN A 652 2.61 -38.66 7.65
N GLU A 653 2.99 -37.50 8.12
CA GLU A 653 2.11 -36.39 8.45
C GLU A 653 2.63 -35.06 7.89
N LYS A 654 1.71 -34.08 7.74
CA LYS A 654 2.06 -32.72 7.39
C LYS A 654 2.25 -31.87 8.63
N VAL A 655 3.42 -31.29 8.81
CA VAL A 655 3.72 -30.29 9.83
C VAL A 655 3.92 -28.93 9.18
N LEU A 656 3.04 -27.95 9.45
CA LEU A 656 3.02 -26.66 8.75
C LEU A 656 3.87 -25.60 9.45
N LYS A 657 3.80 -25.49 10.76
CA LYS A 657 4.36 -24.35 11.52
C LYS A 657 5.58 -24.70 12.39
N GLY A 658 5.88 -25.96 12.56
CA GLY A 658 7.02 -26.46 13.38
C GLY A 658 6.61 -27.29 14.57
N GLY A 659 7.58 -27.72 15.34
CA GLY A 659 7.43 -28.51 16.58
C GLY A 659 7.77 -27.70 17.85
N ALA A 660 7.53 -28.26 19.00
CA ALA A 660 8.05 -27.79 20.30
C ALA A 660 9.08 -28.78 20.86
N ILE A 661 10.10 -28.25 21.49
CA ILE A 661 11.25 -29.01 21.98
C ILE A 661 11.32 -28.89 23.50
N TYR A 662 11.37 -30.04 24.20
CA TYR A 662 11.44 -30.08 25.65
C TYR A 662 11.77 -31.51 26.12
N ASP A 663 12.57 -31.68 27.20
CA ASP A 663 12.81 -32.96 27.85
C ASP A 663 11.54 -33.43 28.58
N ILE A 664 10.70 -34.19 27.89
CA ILE A 664 9.39 -34.62 28.36
C ILE A 664 9.47 -35.77 29.36
N ASP A 665 10.43 -36.68 29.19
CA ASP A 665 10.59 -37.88 30.04
C ASP A 665 11.64 -37.69 31.14
N ASN A 666 12.23 -36.49 31.22
CA ASN A 666 13.22 -36.06 32.20
C ASN A 666 14.48 -36.96 32.19
N ASN A 667 14.93 -37.33 30.98
CA ASN A 667 16.15 -38.14 30.80
C ASN A 667 17.40 -37.27 30.53
N GLY A 668 17.27 -35.94 30.44
CA GLY A 668 18.32 -34.96 30.22
C GLY A 668 18.58 -34.67 28.72
N ARG A 669 17.71 -35.16 27.83
CA ARG A 669 17.70 -34.91 26.38
C ARG A 669 16.33 -34.43 25.95
N ASP A 670 16.32 -33.59 24.94
CA ASP A 670 15.10 -33.01 24.44
C ASP A 670 14.27 -34.02 23.61
N ASP A 671 12.96 -33.90 23.70
CA ASP A 671 11.97 -34.58 22.86
C ASP A 671 11.25 -33.57 21.99
N ILE A 672 10.59 -34.07 20.94
CA ILE A 672 9.93 -33.25 19.92
C ILE A 672 8.41 -33.46 19.96
N VAL A 673 7.64 -32.38 20.04
CA VAL A 673 6.17 -32.40 19.91
C VAL A 673 5.76 -31.77 18.61
N VAL A 674 4.90 -32.45 17.81
CA VAL A 674 4.34 -31.91 16.58
C VAL A 674 2.83 -32.02 16.56
N ALA A 675 2.19 -31.07 15.90
CA ALA A 675 0.75 -31.05 15.63
C ALA A 675 0.50 -31.09 14.11
N THR A 676 -0.41 -31.96 13.63
CA THR A 676 -0.45 -32.42 12.24
C THR A 676 -1.80 -32.18 11.54
N GLU A 677 -1.78 -32.16 10.19
CA GLU A 677 -2.98 -31.93 9.39
C GLU A 677 -3.75 -33.20 8.98
N ASN A 678 -3.07 -34.28 8.55
CA ASN A 678 -3.75 -35.42 7.95
C ASN A 678 -4.55 -36.23 8.96
N ASP A 679 -3.85 -36.75 10.01
CA ASP A 679 -4.47 -37.49 11.09
C ASP A 679 -5.03 -36.61 12.20
N LYS A 680 -4.82 -35.25 12.08
CA LYS A 680 -5.34 -34.28 13.02
C LYS A 680 -4.89 -34.57 14.47
N SER A 681 -3.62 -34.86 14.62
CA SER A 681 -3.08 -35.45 15.84
C SER A 681 -1.90 -34.69 16.40
N ILE A 682 -1.68 -34.82 17.69
CA ILE A 682 -0.47 -34.40 18.39
C ILE A 682 0.37 -35.63 18.63
N PHE A 683 1.63 -35.59 18.20
CA PHE A 683 2.64 -36.64 18.41
C PHE A 683 3.72 -36.14 19.33
N VAL A 684 4.22 -37.05 20.15
CA VAL A 684 5.50 -36.93 20.87
C VAL A 684 6.49 -37.85 20.16
N ILE A 685 7.64 -37.33 19.79
CA ILE A 685 8.78 -38.05 19.23
C ILE A 685 9.93 -37.94 20.23
N TYR A 686 10.35 -39.06 20.74
CA TYR A 686 11.41 -39.14 21.75
C TYR A 686 12.79 -39.03 21.12
N ASP A 687 13.80 -38.64 21.91
CA ASP A 687 15.21 -38.54 21.53
C ASP A 687 15.76 -39.79 20.80
N ASN A 688 15.23 -40.95 21.10
CA ASN A 688 15.63 -42.23 20.49
C ASN A 688 14.90 -42.56 19.17
N GLY A 689 14.04 -41.68 18.64
CA GLY A 689 13.25 -41.86 17.44
C GLY A 689 11.93 -42.63 17.60
N ASP A 690 11.61 -43.12 18.79
CA ASP A 690 10.30 -43.70 19.10
C ASP A 690 9.25 -42.57 19.12
N PHE A 691 8.01 -42.83 18.69
CA PHE A 691 6.98 -41.82 18.72
C PHE A 691 5.60 -42.36 19.09
N GLU A 692 4.77 -41.50 19.63
CA GLU A 692 3.40 -41.80 20.04
C GLU A 692 2.41 -40.74 19.56
N ASN A 693 1.24 -41.16 19.03
CA ASN A 693 0.09 -40.31 18.88
C ASN A 693 -0.62 -40.19 20.23
N ILE A 694 -0.48 -39.02 20.86
CA ILE A 694 -1.02 -38.80 22.21
C ILE A 694 -2.42 -38.22 22.21
N PHE A 695 -2.83 -37.54 21.12
CA PHE A 695 -4.16 -36.91 21.02
C PHE A 695 -4.59 -36.74 19.57
N THR A 696 -5.90 -36.88 19.28
CA THR A 696 -6.49 -36.65 17.96
C THR A 696 -7.73 -35.76 18.09
N SER A 697 -7.76 -34.68 17.31
CA SER A 697 -8.85 -33.72 17.23
C SER A 697 -9.87 -34.08 16.13
N ASN A 698 -10.96 -33.29 16.02
CA ASN A 698 -11.90 -33.42 14.92
C ASN A 698 -11.46 -32.68 13.65
N ASP A 699 -10.62 -31.68 13.79
CA ASP A 699 -10.13 -30.80 12.73
C ASP A 699 -8.61 -30.74 12.70
N LYS A 700 -8.05 -30.19 11.63
CA LYS A 700 -6.62 -30.15 11.37
C LYS A 700 -5.91 -29.21 12.33
N PHE A 701 -4.73 -29.54 12.75
CA PHE A 701 -3.82 -28.64 13.42
C PHE A 701 -2.99 -27.89 12.37
N LYS A 702 -3.06 -26.57 12.39
CA LYS A 702 -2.21 -25.67 11.61
C LYS A 702 -1.45 -24.67 12.48
N SER A 703 -1.58 -24.75 13.79
CA SER A 703 -0.72 -24.05 14.75
C SER A 703 0.53 -24.89 15.04
N ALA A 704 1.62 -24.23 15.46
CA ALA A 704 2.69 -24.94 16.13
C ALA A 704 2.25 -25.29 17.56
N PRO A 705 2.60 -26.47 18.10
CA PRO A 705 2.34 -26.76 19.49
C PRO A 705 3.23 -25.93 20.39
N SER A 706 2.77 -25.64 21.61
CA SER A 706 3.55 -24.98 22.66
C SER A 706 3.54 -25.85 23.92
N ILE A 707 4.63 -25.83 24.69
CA ILE A 707 4.79 -26.63 25.91
C ILE A 707 4.99 -25.71 27.10
N ILE A 708 4.25 -25.96 28.17
CA ILE A 708 4.54 -25.34 29.46
C ILE A 708 4.81 -26.41 30.51
N ASP A 709 5.94 -26.29 31.17
CA ASP A 709 6.22 -27.01 32.41
C ASP A 709 5.93 -26.12 33.62
N ASN A 710 4.84 -26.38 34.29
CA ASN A 710 4.46 -25.71 35.51
C ASN A 710 4.90 -26.57 36.74
N ASN A 711 6.17 -26.44 37.13
CA ASN A 711 6.75 -27.18 38.27
C ASN A 711 6.57 -28.70 38.13
N GLY A 712 6.88 -29.27 36.96
CA GLY A 712 6.77 -30.70 36.69
C GLY A 712 5.39 -31.15 36.19
N ASP A 713 4.43 -30.23 36.05
CA ASP A 713 3.13 -30.48 35.41
C ASP A 713 3.14 -30.01 33.95
N ILE A 714 3.69 -30.83 33.07
CA ILE A 714 3.85 -30.52 31.64
C ILE A 714 2.49 -30.52 30.95
N THR A 715 2.24 -29.43 30.21
CA THR A 715 1.03 -29.24 29.36
C THR A 715 1.43 -28.91 27.92
N ILE A 716 0.91 -29.65 26.98
CA ILE A 716 1.05 -29.44 25.54
C ILE A 716 -0.20 -28.75 25.04
N LEU A 717 -0.05 -27.62 24.33
CA LEU A 717 -1.15 -26.84 23.75
C LEU A 717 -1.03 -26.81 22.24
N ALA A 718 -2.17 -26.99 21.53
CA ALA A 718 -2.25 -26.83 20.10
C ALA A 718 -3.66 -26.38 19.67
N GLY A 719 -3.72 -25.43 18.73
CA GLY A 719 -4.97 -24.93 18.15
C GLY A 719 -5.34 -25.62 16.83
N ASP A 720 -6.62 -25.91 16.64
CA ASP A 720 -7.11 -26.54 15.42
C ASP A 720 -7.93 -25.61 14.50
N GLU A 721 -8.22 -26.05 13.29
CA GLU A 721 -9.10 -25.38 12.30
C GLU A 721 -10.60 -25.47 12.64
N GLY A 722 -10.95 -26.12 13.70
CA GLY A 722 -12.30 -26.15 14.27
C GLY A 722 -12.53 -25.05 15.31
N GLY A 723 -11.53 -24.21 15.56
CA GLY A 723 -11.60 -23.13 16.54
C GLY A 723 -11.44 -23.62 17.98
N ILE A 724 -10.61 -24.60 18.22
CA ILE A 724 -10.39 -25.13 19.58
C ILE A 724 -8.90 -25.16 19.89
N LEU A 725 -8.50 -24.51 20.97
CA LEU A 725 -7.20 -24.75 21.61
C LEU A 725 -7.34 -25.91 22.57
N TYR A 726 -6.58 -26.99 22.34
CA TYR A 726 -6.53 -28.15 23.23
C TYR A 726 -5.30 -28.08 24.16
N ALA A 727 -5.46 -28.54 25.38
CA ALA A 727 -4.40 -28.73 26.37
C ALA A 727 -4.42 -30.19 26.85
N VAL A 728 -3.30 -30.86 26.64
CA VAL A 728 -3.12 -32.28 27.00
C VAL A 728 -1.82 -32.52 27.76
N SER A 729 -1.73 -33.59 28.56
CA SER A 729 -0.46 -34.04 29.15
C SER A 729 0.39 -34.78 28.09
N PRO A 730 1.67 -35.01 28.33
CA PRO A 730 2.52 -35.86 27.50
C PRO A 730 1.99 -37.28 27.30
N SER A 731 1.24 -37.80 28.27
CA SER A 731 0.60 -39.12 28.19
C SER A 731 -0.75 -39.09 27.42
N GLY A 732 -1.16 -37.95 26.89
CA GLY A 732 -2.42 -37.80 26.17
C GLY A 732 -3.64 -37.62 27.09
N GLU A 733 -3.48 -37.40 28.39
CA GLU A 733 -4.59 -37.05 29.25
C GLU A 733 -5.09 -35.66 28.95
N PHE A 734 -6.40 -35.56 28.66
CA PHE A 734 -7.04 -34.27 28.39
C PHE A 734 -7.08 -33.43 29.66
N LYS A 735 -6.54 -32.20 29.59
CA LYS A 735 -6.55 -31.24 30.72
C LYS A 735 -7.73 -30.27 30.57
N PHE A 736 -7.74 -29.50 29.48
CA PHE A 736 -8.83 -28.58 29.17
C PHE A 736 -8.87 -28.24 27.66
N SER A 737 -9.89 -27.50 27.23
CA SER A 737 -9.93 -26.88 25.90
C SER A 737 -10.66 -25.56 25.93
N ILE A 738 -10.27 -24.64 25.05
CA ILE A 738 -10.92 -23.34 24.85
C ILE A 738 -11.56 -23.33 23.48
N ILE A 739 -12.85 -23.06 23.42
CA ILE A 739 -13.62 -22.95 22.18
C ILE A 739 -13.66 -21.47 21.79
N THR A 740 -13.15 -21.18 20.61
CA THR A 740 -13.19 -19.85 19.98
C THR A 740 -14.31 -19.77 18.93
N GLY A 741 -14.43 -18.64 18.24
CA GLY A 741 -15.43 -18.47 17.19
C GLY A 741 -14.97 -18.87 15.80
N ASP A 742 -13.66 -19.06 15.56
CA ASP A 742 -13.04 -19.43 14.28
C ASP A 742 -11.66 -20.08 14.54
N ASN A 743 -10.89 -20.40 13.50
CA ASN A 743 -9.62 -21.10 13.54
C ASN A 743 -8.62 -20.55 14.57
N VAL A 744 -7.84 -21.44 15.19
CA VAL A 744 -6.72 -21.10 16.05
C VAL A 744 -5.41 -21.55 15.37
N ARG A 745 -4.73 -20.61 14.69
CA ARG A 745 -3.51 -20.89 13.91
C ARG A 745 -2.22 -20.36 14.52
N CYS A 746 -2.30 -19.44 15.48
CA CYS A 746 -1.12 -18.98 16.22
C CYS A 746 -0.64 -20.03 17.21
N ALA A 747 0.63 -19.97 17.58
CA ALA A 747 1.15 -20.71 18.74
C ALA A 747 0.79 -19.96 20.03
N ALA A 748 0.51 -20.69 21.11
CA ALA A 748 0.28 -20.08 22.39
C ALA A 748 1.60 -19.58 23.00
N SER A 749 1.54 -18.42 23.64
CA SER A 749 2.66 -17.76 24.32
C SER A 749 2.40 -17.73 25.83
N PHE A 750 3.47 -17.71 26.61
CA PHE A 750 3.39 -17.89 28.07
C PHE A 750 4.04 -16.76 28.82
N ILE A 751 3.44 -16.42 29.94
CA ILE A 751 4.04 -15.52 30.94
C ILE A 751 3.84 -16.09 32.33
N SER A 752 4.88 -15.94 33.17
CA SER A 752 4.80 -16.25 34.60
C SER A 752 5.76 -15.37 35.36
N ASN A 753 5.23 -14.37 36.06
CA ASN A 753 5.98 -13.48 36.91
C ASN A 753 5.19 -13.26 38.24
N GLU A 754 5.63 -12.34 39.09
CA GLU A 754 4.99 -12.03 40.38
C GLU A 754 3.56 -11.47 40.26
N TYR A 755 3.20 -10.90 39.10
CA TYR A 755 1.92 -10.25 38.84
C TYR A 755 0.89 -11.16 38.16
N ILE A 756 1.35 -12.03 37.24
CA ILE A 756 0.48 -12.85 36.41
C ILE A 756 1.14 -14.17 36.02
N SER A 757 0.30 -15.21 35.93
CA SER A 757 0.65 -16.46 35.25
C SER A 757 -0.46 -16.74 34.22
N GLY A 758 -0.10 -16.80 32.95
CA GLY A 758 -1.10 -16.91 31.88
C GLY A 758 -0.58 -17.48 30.58
N ILE A 759 -1.55 -17.89 29.78
CA ILE A 759 -1.39 -18.35 28.39
C ILE A 759 -2.18 -17.40 27.51
N PHE A 760 -1.55 -16.87 26.46
CA PHE A 760 -2.20 -15.98 25.51
C PHE A 760 -2.13 -16.54 24.09
N PHE A 761 -3.21 -16.41 23.33
CA PHE A 761 -3.30 -16.86 21.94
C PHE A 761 -4.39 -16.12 21.17
N GLY A 762 -4.20 -15.94 19.87
CA GLY A 762 -5.15 -15.33 18.97
C GLY A 762 -6.06 -16.34 18.26
N SER A 763 -7.16 -15.85 17.68
CA SER A 763 -8.03 -16.62 16.80
C SER A 763 -8.46 -15.76 15.60
N GLU A 764 -8.81 -16.42 14.47
CA GLU A 764 -9.41 -15.75 13.32
C GLU A 764 -10.81 -15.17 13.60
N ASP A 765 -11.36 -15.39 14.79
CA ASP A 765 -12.61 -14.76 15.26
C ASP A 765 -12.41 -13.30 15.72
N GLY A 766 -11.18 -12.79 15.67
CA GLY A 766 -10.82 -11.45 16.07
C GLY A 766 -10.67 -11.23 17.56
N ASN A 767 -10.55 -12.30 18.33
CA ASN A 767 -10.29 -12.20 19.76
C ASN A 767 -8.87 -12.69 20.12
N LEU A 768 -8.25 -11.92 21.00
CA LEU A 768 -7.05 -12.35 21.74
C LEU A 768 -7.52 -12.93 23.08
N TYR A 769 -7.16 -14.17 23.33
CA TYR A 769 -7.54 -14.93 24.53
C TYR A 769 -6.43 -14.88 25.55
N GLY A 770 -6.78 -14.66 26.81
CA GLY A 770 -5.90 -14.77 27.98
C GLY A 770 -6.52 -15.71 29.02
N ILE A 771 -5.81 -16.79 29.37
CA ILE A 771 -6.27 -17.83 30.31
C ILE A 771 -5.21 -18.15 31.35
N ASP A 772 -5.61 -18.70 32.50
CA ASP A 772 -4.70 -19.28 33.48
C ASP A 772 -4.20 -20.67 33.03
N PHE A 773 -3.22 -21.24 33.73
CA PHE A 773 -2.67 -22.57 33.41
C PHE A 773 -3.67 -23.73 33.61
N ASN A 774 -4.88 -23.46 34.13
CA ASN A 774 -5.96 -24.43 34.27
C ASN A 774 -7.05 -24.24 33.19
N GLY A 775 -6.89 -23.30 32.27
CA GLY A 775 -7.83 -23.00 31.19
C GLY A 775 -9.00 -22.10 31.59
N ASN A 776 -8.94 -21.38 32.71
CA ASN A 776 -9.93 -20.37 33.05
C ASN A 776 -9.55 -19.03 32.44
N ASN A 777 -10.54 -18.28 31.95
CA ASN A 777 -10.27 -16.93 31.44
C ASN A 777 -9.70 -16.03 32.53
N LEU A 778 -8.67 -15.30 32.19
CA LEU A 778 -8.17 -14.21 33.04
C LEU A 778 -9.24 -13.10 33.16
N PRO A 779 -9.19 -12.28 34.22
CA PRO A 779 -10.15 -11.19 34.38
C PRO A 779 -10.17 -10.27 33.15
N ASN A 780 -11.38 -9.97 32.63
CA ASN A 780 -11.65 -9.18 31.44
C ASN A 780 -11.21 -9.80 30.09
N TRP A 781 -10.64 -11.00 30.05
CA TRP A 781 -10.29 -11.69 28.80
C TRP A 781 -11.42 -12.65 28.35
N PRO A 782 -11.63 -12.91 27.03
CA PRO A 782 -10.83 -12.43 25.88
C PRO A 782 -11.12 -10.98 25.49
N GLN A 783 -10.20 -10.34 24.74
CA GLN A 783 -10.36 -9.02 24.17
C GLN A 783 -10.61 -9.10 22.67
N ASN A 784 -11.60 -8.32 22.16
CA ASN A 784 -11.90 -8.24 20.75
C ASN A 784 -11.09 -7.12 20.11
N VAL A 785 -10.22 -7.46 19.15
CA VAL A 785 -9.35 -6.51 18.46
C VAL A 785 -10.02 -5.82 17.26
N ALA A 786 -11.16 -6.36 16.78
CA ALA A 786 -11.93 -5.77 15.68
C ALA A 786 -12.83 -4.60 16.11
N ALA A 787 -12.79 -4.18 17.37
CA ALA A 787 -13.64 -3.09 17.88
C ALA A 787 -13.30 -1.77 17.15
N GLY A 788 -14.13 -1.41 16.16
CA GLY A 788 -13.97 -0.18 15.38
C GLY A 788 -13.63 -0.39 13.89
N ILE A 789 -13.37 -1.63 13.45
CA ILE A 789 -13.12 -1.95 12.04
C ILE A 789 -14.39 -2.55 11.40
N SER A 790 -14.61 -2.25 10.11
CA SER A 790 -15.63 -2.93 9.32
C SER A 790 -15.09 -4.26 8.80
N GLY A 791 -15.16 -5.32 9.58
CA GLY A 791 -14.72 -6.67 9.22
C GLY A 791 -14.30 -7.49 10.44
N ASN A 792 -13.97 -8.77 10.23
CA ASN A 792 -13.34 -9.59 11.27
C ASN A 792 -11.83 -9.35 11.19
N ALA A 793 -11.18 -9.07 12.32
CA ALA A 793 -9.73 -9.03 12.38
C ALA A 793 -9.20 -10.47 12.53
N THR A 794 -8.13 -10.81 11.79
CA THR A 794 -7.53 -12.16 11.78
C THR A 794 -6.23 -12.13 12.59
N ILE A 795 -6.18 -12.84 13.72
CA ILE A 795 -4.98 -12.94 14.55
C ILE A 795 -4.32 -14.29 14.33
N ASN A 796 -3.36 -14.34 13.41
CA ASN A 796 -2.50 -15.51 13.15
C ASN A 796 -1.09 -15.35 13.76
N SER A 797 -0.73 -14.15 14.22
CA SER A 797 0.51 -13.88 14.93
C SER A 797 0.45 -14.37 16.37
N SER A 798 1.55 -14.97 16.85
CA SER A 798 1.68 -15.36 18.26
C SER A 798 1.99 -14.14 19.11
N PRO A 799 1.30 -13.94 20.25
CA PRO A 799 1.56 -12.80 21.14
C PRO A 799 2.96 -12.82 21.74
N ILE A 800 3.50 -11.64 21.99
CA ILE A 800 4.74 -11.41 22.74
C ILE A 800 4.47 -10.52 23.95
N PHE A 801 5.43 -10.40 24.86
CA PHE A 801 5.28 -9.64 26.10
C PHE A 801 6.49 -8.75 26.33
N ALA A 802 6.26 -7.49 26.71
CA ALA A 802 7.29 -6.56 27.16
C ALA A 802 6.67 -5.49 28.06
N ASP A 803 7.45 -4.89 28.94
CA ASP A 803 7.06 -3.74 29.78
C ASP A 803 7.39 -2.45 28.99
N LEU A 804 6.37 -1.93 28.27
CA LEU A 804 6.52 -0.82 27.32
C LEU A 804 6.68 0.56 27.99
N ASP A 805 6.34 0.70 29.27
CA ASP A 805 6.38 1.98 30.00
C ASP A 805 7.19 1.90 31.31
N SER A 806 7.95 0.82 31.50
CA SER A 806 8.77 0.53 32.70
C SER A 806 7.99 0.63 34.02
N ASP A 807 6.68 0.32 34.00
CA ASP A 807 5.86 0.32 35.20
C ASP A 807 5.97 -1.01 36.00
N GLY A 808 6.67 -1.99 35.46
CA GLY A 808 6.89 -3.32 36.01
C GLY A 808 5.82 -4.32 35.63
N LEU A 809 4.82 -3.94 34.82
CA LEU A 809 3.79 -4.80 34.24
C LEU A 809 4.01 -4.90 32.75
N VAL A 810 3.96 -6.12 32.23
CA VAL A 810 4.15 -6.31 30.77
C VAL A 810 2.84 -6.03 30.02
N GLU A 811 2.99 -5.54 28.80
CA GLU A 811 1.93 -5.48 27.80
C GLU A 811 1.93 -6.73 26.92
N ILE A 812 0.74 -7.07 26.42
CA ILE A 812 0.53 -8.19 25.49
C ILE A 812 0.42 -7.62 24.09
N ILE A 813 1.36 -7.95 23.22
CA ILE A 813 1.50 -7.37 21.88
C ILE A 813 1.17 -8.44 20.85
N THR A 814 0.35 -8.10 19.86
CA THR A 814 0.00 -8.96 18.72
C THR A 814 -0.32 -8.13 17.48
N ALA A 815 -0.42 -8.78 16.32
CA ALA A 815 -0.69 -8.12 15.07
C ALA A 815 -1.77 -8.86 14.25
N THR A 816 -2.46 -8.16 13.32
CA THR A 816 -3.51 -8.73 12.48
C THR A 816 -3.16 -8.69 11.00
N GLU A 817 -3.76 -9.58 10.23
CA GLU A 817 -3.62 -9.58 8.76
C GLU A 817 -4.27 -8.35 8.11
N GLU A 818 -5.16 -7.65 8.81
CA GLU A 818 -5.81 -6.42 8.36
C GLU A 818 -5.00 -5.15 8.68
N GLY A 819 -3.76 -5.30 9.17
CA GLY A 819 -2.80 -4.20 9.38
C GLY A 819 -2.91 -3.50 10.71
N GLN A 820 -3.43 -4.15 11.75
CA GLN A 820 -3.40 -3.60 13.10
C GLN A 820 -2.26 -4.19 13.93
N LEU A 821 -1.47 -3.31 14.53
CA LEU A 821 -0.59 -3.62 15.64
C LEU A 821 -1.29 -3.26 16.94
N ILE A 822 -1.31 -4.17 17.89
CA ILE A 822 -2.17 -4.10 19.09
C ILE A 822 -1.31 -4.37 20.33
N ALA A 823 -1.48 -3.54 21.34
CA ALA A 823 -0.94 -3.76 22.65
C ALA A 823 -2.03 -3.59 23.72
N PHE A 824 -2.13 -4.57 24.62
CA PHE A 824 -3.04 -4.56 25.75
C PHE A 824 -2.27 -4.58 27.06
N LYS A 825 -2.76 -3.84 28.04
CA LYS A 825 -2.38 -4.03 29.44
C LYS A 825 -2.95 -5.35 30.00
N LEU A 826 -2.36 -5.87 31.07
CA LEU A 826 -2.81 -7.12 31.69
C LEU A 826 -4.29 -7.14 32.06
N ASP A 827 -4.88 -5.99 32.35
CA ASP A 827 -6.30 -5.88 32.68
C ASP A 827 -7.24 -5.90 31.46
N GLY A 828 -6.67 -6.05 30.24
CA GLY A 828 -7.39 -6.10 28.97
C GLY A 828 -7.76 -4.73 28.40
N THR A 829 -7.30 -3.63 28.97
CA THR A 829 -7.43 -2.30 28.34
C THR A 829 -6.33 -2.09 27.31
N ASN A 830 -6.61 -1.29 26.26
CA ASN A 830 -5.60 -0.93 25.29
C ASN A 830 -4.46 -0.14 25.96
N TYR A 831 -3.22 -0.41 25.53
CA TYR A 831 -2.11 0.48 25.80
C TYR A 831 -2.32 1.83 25.08
N SER A 832 -1.68 2.90 25.54
CA SER A 832 -1.80 4.24 24.94
C SER A 832 -1.40 4.19 23.47
N ASN A 833 -2.12 4.93 22.62
CA ASN A 833 -1.94 5.00 21.16
C ASN A 833 -2.19 3.69 20.38
N PHE A 834 -2.61 2.61 21.02
CA PHE A 834 -3.01 1.37 20.35
C PHE A 834 -4.54 1.20 20.27
N PRO A 835 -5.06 0.49 19.23
CA PRO A 835 -4.32 -0.14 18.13
C PRO A 835 -3.79 0.87 17.11
N MET A 836 -2.60 0.61 16.55
CA MET A 836 -2.08 1.33 15.39
C MET A 836 -2.57 0.68 14.10
N GLN A 837 -2.95 1.48 13.09
CA GLN A 837 -3.45 0.99 11.81
C GLN A 837 -2.45 1.31 10.69
N PHE A 838 -2.08 0.30 9.92
CA PHE A 838 -1.19 0.39 8.77
C PHE A 838 -1.92 0.01 7.48
N ASP A 839 -1.42 0.45 6.33
CA ASP A 839 -1.97 0.16 5.00
C ASP A 839 -1.56 -1.23 4.46
N PHE A 840 -0.81 -2.01 5.24
CA PHE A 840 -0.36 -3.36 4.91
C PHE A 840 -0.72 -4.34 6.02
N GLY A 841 -0.86 -5.62 5.68
CA GLY A 841 -1.19 -6.67 6.64
C GLY A 841 0.05 -7.27 7.30
N PHE A 842 -0.02 -7.55 8.60
CA PHE A 842 1.02 -8.27 9.34
C PHE A 842 0.80 -9.78 9.20
N ILE A 843 1.82 -10.49 8.74
CA ILE A 843 1.73 -11.92 8.40
C ILE A 843 2.72 -12.80 9.16
N SER A 844 3.62 -12.19 9.93
CA SER A 844 4.51 -12.88 10.86
C SER A 844 4.13 -12.61 12.32
N SER A 845 4.73 -13.33 13.25
CA SER A 845 4.69 -12.96 14.67
C SER A 845 5.74 -11.90 14.95
N PRO A 846 5.44 -10.89 15.79
CA PRO A 846 6.40 -9.85 16.13
C PRO A 846 7.52 -10.39 17.03
N SER A 847 8.63 -9.65 17.04
CA SER A 847 9.71 -9.73 18.04
C SER A 847 9.93 -8.33 18.60
N ILE A 848 10.39 -8.19 19.84
CA ILE A 848 10.60 -6.90 20.50
C ILE A 848 11.92 -6.90 21.27
N THR A 849 12.68 -5.82 21.11
CA THR A 849 13.90 -5.55 21.87
C THR A 849 14.33 -4.10 21.64
N ASP A 850 15.25 -3.57 22.43
CA ASP A 850 16.01 -2.35 22.18
C ASP A 850 17.06 -2.67 21.09
N ILE A 851 16.82 -2.21 19.83
CA ILE A 851 17.69 -2.56 18.69
C ILE A 851 18.81 -1.55 18.46
N ASP A 852 18.64 -0.30 18.90
CA ASP A 852 19.58 0.76 18.66
C ASP A 852 20.25 1.32 19.93
N ASN A 853 19.99 0.67 21.07
CA ASN A 853 20.62 0.91 22.36
C ASN A 853 20.35 2.33 22.93
N ASP A 854 19.12 2.81 22.76
CA ASP A 854 18.66 4.10 23.26
C ASP A 854 17.80 4.00 24.54
N ASN A 855 17.46 2.79 24.99
CA ASN A 855 16.68 2.38 26.15
C ASN A 855 15.15 2.46 25.98
N ASP A 856 14.66 2.55 24.79
CA ASP A 856 13.25 2.17 24.51
C ASP A 856 13.18 0.86 23.72
N LEU A 857 12.05 0.47 23.20
CA LEU A 857 11.86 -0.85 22.56
C LEU A 857 11.25 -0.72 21.16
N GLU A 858 11.79 -1.49 20.23
CA GLU A 858 11.27 -1.62 18.89
C GLU A 858 10.56 -2.95 18.68
N ILE A 859 9.40 -2.90 18.05
CA ILE A 859 8.71 -4.08 17.49
C ILE A 859 9.15 -4.31 16.06
N VAL A 860 9.72 -5.49 15.82
CA VAL A 860 10.11 -5.94 14.48
C VAL A 860 9.10 -6.97 13.99
N VAL A 861 8.48 -6.75 12.83
CA VAL A 861 7.42 -7.63 12.32
C VAL A 861 7.39 -7.67 10.79
N GLY A 862 7.21 -8.87 10.23
CA GLY A 862 7.08 -9.08 8.78
C GLY A 862 5.66 -8.81 8.30
N THR A 863 5.58 -8.19 7.11
CA THR A 863 4.33 -7.78 6.48
C THR A 863 4.15 -8.41 5.10
N ASN A 864 3.01 -8.18 4.49
CA ASN A 864 2.75 -8.60 3.11
C ASN A 864 3.47 -7.73 2.05
N GLN A 865 4.34 -6.79 2.46
CA GLN A 865 5.09 -5.88 1.57
C GLN A 865 6.56 -5.69 1.97
N ASN A 866 6.92 -5.87 3.26
CA ASN A 866 8.22 -5.49 3.79
C ASN A 866 8.48 -6.07 5.19
N LEU A 867 9.63 -5.75 5.79
CA LEU A 867 9.86 -5.82 7.23
C LEU A 867 9.64 -4.44 7.81
N SER A 868 8.76 -4.32 8.81
CA SER A 868 8.50 -3.08 9.56
C SER A 868 9.17 -3.14 10.93
N VAL A 869 9.70 -2.00 11.36
CA VAL A 869 10.21 -1.77 12.70
C VAL A 869 9.52 -0.55 13.27
N ILE A 870 8.89 -0.71 14.42
CA ILE A 870 8.09 0.31 15.10
C ILE A 870 8.78 0.63 16.41
N ASP A 871 9.15 1.86 16.60
CA ASP A 871 9.91 2.41 17.70
C ASP A 871 8.95 3.11 18.69
N PHE A 872 9.01 2.76 19.98
CA PHE A 872 8.02 3.21 20.97
C PHE A 872 8.29 4.57 21.60
N LYS A 873 9.50 5.05 21.57
CA LYS A 873 9.91 6.36 22.13
C LYS A 873 9.66 6.56 23.64
N GLU A 874 9.31 5.52 24.37
CA GLU A 874 9.17 5.54 25.83
C GLU A 874 10.18 4.60 26.45
N ILE A 875 10.82 5.03 27.56
CA ILE A 875 11.80 4.20 28.28
C ILE A 875 11.12 2.92 28.71
N ALA A 876 11.60 1.81 28.22
CA ALA A 876 11.02 0.50 28.37
C ALA A 876 12.02 -0.52 28.89
N SER A 877 11.58 -1.72 29.20
CA SER A 877 12.47 -2.78 29.69
C SER A 877 12.01 -4.18 29.31
N ILE A 878 12.99 -5.06 29.10
CA ILE A 878 12.77 -6.50 28.89
C ILE A 878 13.40 -7.26 30.03
N ASN A 879 12.64 -8.20 30.59
CA ASN A 879 13.20 -9.19 31.52
C ASN A 879 13.64 -10.45 30.76
N ASN A 880 14.74 -11.06 31.14
CA ASN A 880 15.28 -12.27 30.50
C ASN A 880 14.31 -13.49 30.50
N SER A 881 13.19 -13.41 31.22
CA SER A 881 12.15 -14.44 31.28
C SER A 881 10.92 -14.11 30.42
N ASP A 882 10.92 -12.97 29.76
CA ASP A 882 9.80 -12.56 28.96
C ASP A 882 9.78 -13.28 27.59
N TRP A 883 8.59 -13.55 27.06
CA TRP A 883 8.39 -14.19 25.76
C TRP A 883 8.39 -13.12 24.65
N ILE A 884 9.59 -12.63 24.31
CA ILE A 884 9.80 -11.45 23.48
C ILE A 884 9.83 -11.73 21.97
N THR A 885 9.83 -12.99 21.56
CA THR A 885 9.93 -13.40 20.15
C THR A 885 9.07 -14.63 19.87
N TYR A 886 8.81 -14.90 18.61
CA TYR A 886 8.11 -16.12 18.19
C TYR A 886 8.75 -17.38 18.74
N ARG A 887 7.94 -18.25 19.36
CA ARG A 887 8.37 -19.49 20.01
C ARG A 887 9.28 -19.30 21.26
N GLY A 888 9.33 -18.06 21.80
CA GLY A 888 9.92 -17.72 23.10
C GLY A 888 11.43 -17.46 23.10
N ASN A 889 12.19 -17.98 22.13
CA ASN A 889 13.65 -17.78 22.06
C ASN A 889 14.19 -18.00 20.64
N ASN A 890 15.45 -17.66 20.39
CA ASN A 890 16.10 -17.77 19.08
C ASN A 890 16.33 -19.23 18.64
N LYS A 891 16.35 -20.21 19.55
CA LYS A 891 16.35 -21.65 19.22
C LYS A 891 14.99 -22.14 18.74
N ARG A 892 13.95 -21.32 18.85
CA ARG A 892 12.56 -21.65 18.48
C ARG A 892 12.01 -22.89 19.21
N SER A 893 12.36 -23.06 20.47
CA SER A 893 11.96 -24.25 21.25
C SER A 893 10.45 -24.37 21.45
N GLY A 894 9.71 -23.24 21.56
CA GLY A 894 8.27 -23.26 21.81
C GLY A 894 7.88 -23.83 23.17
N SER A 895 8.80 -23.85 24.11
CA SER A 895 8.63 -24.36 25.48
C SER A 895 8.91 -23.28 26.52
N PHE A 896 8.22 -23.35 27.62
CA PHE A 896 8.32 -22.43 28.74
C PHE A 896 8.31 -23.22 30.07
N THR A 897 9.25 -22.90 30.95
CA THR A 897 9.28 -23.47 32.29
C THR A 897 8.99 -22.37 33.29
N THR A 898 7.99 -22.55 34.12
CA THR A 898 7.76 -21.64 35.22
C THR A 898 8.92 -21.82 36.22
N SER A 899 9.85 -20.89 36.20
CA SER A 899 10.81 -20.84 37.27
C SER A 899 10.09 -20.43 38.54
N ASN A 900 10.12 -21.27 39.58
CA ASN A 900 10.12 -20.71 40.92
C ASN A 900 11.36 -19.83 40.97
N ASN A 901 11.27 -18.55 40.69
CA ASN A 901 12.33 -17.59 41.00
C ASN A 901 12.41 -17.49 42.52
N PHE A 902 12.94 -18.55 43.12
CA PHE A 902 13.46 -18.46 44.43
C PHE A 902 14.77 -17.71 44.33
N LEU A 903 14.74 -16.41 44.57
CA LEU A 903 15.98 -15.66 44.76
C LEU A 903 16.80 -16.41 45.80
N ILE A 904 17.91 -17.04 45.37
CA ILE A 904 18.79 -17.75 46.31
C ILE A 904 19.21 -16.78 47.41
N GLY A 905 18.77 -17.04 48.62
CA GLY A 905 18.97 -16.14 49.76
C GLY A 905 17.73 -15.35 50.22
N ASP A 906 16.63 -15.32 49.47
CA ASP A 906 15.32 -14.79 49.87
C ASP A 906 14.51 -15.88 50.57
N ILE A 907 14.82 -16.12 51.82
CA ILE A 907 14.31 -17.26 52.55
C ILE A 907 12.87 -17.06 53.05
N ASN A 908 12.47 -15.79 53.17
CA ASN A 908 11.10 -15.43 53.55
C ASN A 908 10.16 -15.24 52.35
N SER A 909 10.69 -15.32 51.14
CA SER A 909 9.96 -15.16 49.85
C SER A 909 9.28 -13.80 49.71
N ASP A 910 9.92 -12.71 50.21
CA ASP A 910 9.40 -11.35 50.13
C ASP A 910 10.02 -10.57 48.93
N THR A 911 10.77 -11.25 48.06
CA THR A 911 11.49 -10.75 46.89
C THR A 911 12.69 -9.86 47.17
N PHE A 912 13.01 -9.61 48.43
CA PHE A 912 14.18 -8.82 48.84
C PHE A 912 15.15 -9.65 49.66
N ILE A 913 16.37 -9.85 49.14
CA ILE A 913 17.44 -10.44 49.97
C ILE A 913 17.93 -9.37 50.95
N ASN A 914 17.59 -9.54 52.19
CA ASN A 914 17.89 -8.51 53.22
C ASN A 914 18.17 -9.15 54.58
N VAL A 915 18.27 -8.31 55.62
CA VAL A 915 18.59 -8.80 56.97
C VAL A 915 17.52 -9.73 57.60
N GLN A 916 16.27 -9.70 57.05
CA GLN A 916 15.19 -10.58 57.54
C GLN A 916 15.45 -12.01 57.12
N ASP A 917 15.96 -12.26 55.90
CA ASP A 917 16.34 -13.57 55.40
C ASP A 917 17.53 -14.12 56.18
N LEU A 918 18.50 -13.26 56.46
CA LEU A 918 19.64 -13.61 57.24
C LEU A 918 19.24 -14.10 58.69
N VAL A 919 18.29 -13.40 59.28
CA VAL A 919 17.77 -13.79 60.60
C VAL A 919 17.00 -15.11 60.48
N LEU A 920 16.24 -15.31 59.40
CA LEU A 920 15.51 -16.57 59.18
C LEU A 920 16.46 -17.75 58.95
N LEU A 921 17.50 -17.56 58.10
CA LEU A 921 18.53 -18.57 57.83
C LEU A 921 19.26 -18.98 59.14
N ILE A 922 19.62 -18.02 59.98
CA ILE A 922 20.21 -18.28 61.25
C ILE A 922 19.27 -19.08 62.15
N ASN A 923 17.98 -18.75 62.26
CA ASN A 923 16.97 -19.44 63.02
C ASN A 923 16.79 -20.90 62.57
N ILE A 924 16.87 -21.14 61.28
CA ILE A 924 16.83 -22.47 60.66
C ILE A 924 18.05 -23.29 61.10
N ILE A 925 19.24 -22.76 60.96
CA ILE A 925 20.49 -23.47 61.29
C ILE A 925 20.58 -23.82 62.80
N ILE A 926 20.05 -22.94 63.66
CA ILE A 926 20.02 -23.22 65.11
C ILE A 926 18.79 -23.99 65.55
N GLY A 927 17.90 -24.39 64.65
CA GLY A 927 16.73 -25.23 64.93
C GLY A 927 15.53 -24.53 65.59
N ILE A 928 15.41 -23.22 65.44
CA ILE A 928 14.26 -22.43 65.95
C ILE A 928 13.14 -22.42 64.92
N SER A 929 13.44 -22.45 63.63
CA SER A 929 12.52 -22.54 62.51
C SER A 929 12.73 -23.83 61.76
N GLU A 930 11.66 -24.43 61.21
CA GLU A 930 11.75 -25.57 60.30
C GLU A 930 11.63 -25.05 58.85
N LEU A 931 12.41 -25.64 57.93
CA LEU A 931 12.34 -25.43 56.50
C LEU A 931 11.16 -26.20 55.91
N ASP A 932 10.44 -25.57 54.99
CA ASP A 932 9.62 -26.33 54.05
C ASP A 932 10.48 -26.81 52.85
N ASN A 933 9.92 -27.68 52.02
CA ASN A 933 10.66 -28.25 50.90
C ASN A 933 11.04 -27.20 49.83
N SER A 934 10.36 -26.08 49.78
CA SER A 934 10.63 -25.00 48.83
C SER A 934 11.79 -24.11 49.29
N GLN A 935 11.93 -23.90 50.56
CA GLN A 935 12.97 -23.10 51.19
C GLN A 935 14.37 -23.76 51.24
N THR A 936 14.42 -25.07 51.05
CA THR A 936 15.68 -25.81 51.17
C THR A 936 16.70 -25.40 50.09
N ASN A 937 16.28 -25.26 48.85
CA ASN A 937 17.15 -24.86 47.75
C ASN A 937 17.55 -23.38 47.80
N ILE A 938 16.70 -22.51 48.36
CA ILE A 938 16.94 -21.09 48.53
C ILE A 938 17.92 -20.78 49.65
N ALA A 939 17.91 -21.60 50.69
CA ALA A 939 18.74 -21.47 51.88
C ALA A 939 20.15 -22.06 51.71
N ASP A 940 20.32 -23.00 50.78
CA ASP A 940 21.63 -23.58 50.39
C ASP A 940 22.27 -22.70 49.31
N ILE A 941 22.91 -21.60 49.72
CA ILE A 941 23.41 -20.53 48.85
C ILE A 941 24.66 -20.96 48.08
N ASN A 942 25.42 -21.89 48.64
CA ASN A 942 26.63 -22.44 48.02
C ASN A 942 26.39 -23.72 47.22
N SER A 943 25.12 -24.20 47.19
CA SER A 943 24.70 -25.42 46.48
C SER A 943 25.48 -26.69 46.86
N ASP A 944 25.93 -26.80 48.14
CA ASP A 944 26.67 -27.97 48.59
C ASP A 944 25.80 -29.06 49.25
N SER A 945 24.47 -28.89 49.21
CA SER A 945 23.43 -29.73 49.80
C SER A 945 23.42 -29.75 51.34
N THR A 946 24.06 -28.76 51.98
CA THR A 946 24.05 -28.59 53.44
C THR A 946 23.80 -27.13 53.83
N ILE A 947 22.76 -26.87 54.56
CA ILE A 947 22.48 -25.53 55.06
C ILE A 947 23.20 -25.29 56.36
N ASP A 948 24.26 -24.47 56.29
CA ASP A 948 25.15 -24.25 57.43
C ASP A 948 25.68 -22.80 57.51
N VAL A 949 26.72 -22.58 58.31
CA VAL A 949 27.28 -21.21 58.51
C VAL A 949 27.93 -20.64 57.25
N LEU A 950 28.30 -21.46 56.28
CA LEU A 950 28.86 -20.98 55.02
C LEU A 950 27.80 -20.23 54.20
N ASP A 951 26.56 -20.70 54.18
CA ASP A 951 25.43 -20.04 53.55
C ASP A 951 25.15 -18.67 54.22
N VAL A 952 25.22 -18.60 55.53
CA VAL A 952 25.09 -17.32 56.26
C VAL A 952 26.14 -16.32 55.81
N VAL A 953 27.40 -16.77 55.65
CA VAL A 953 28.51 -15.89 55.21
C VAL A 953 28.26 -15.39 53.75
N LEU A 954 27.79 -16.26 52.87
CA LEU A 954 27.49 -15.88 51.51
C LEU A 954 26.30 -14.92 51.44
N LEU A 955 25.25 -15.17 52.22
CA LEU A 955 24.10 -14.29 52.30
C LEU A 955 24.46 -12.88 52.79
N VAL A 956 25.34 -12.83 53.84
CA VAL A 956 25.86 -11.54 54.32
C VAL A 956 26.64 -10.81 53.24
N ASN A 957 27.48 -11.48 52.48
CA ASN A 957 28.20 -10.87 51.37
C ASN A 957 27.24 -10.35 50.29
N THR A 958 26.25 -11.14 49.89
CA THR A 958 25.20 -10.73 48.94
C THR A 958 24.43 -9.51 49.40
N ILE A 959 24.12 -9.39 50.71
CA ILE A 959 23.41 -8.24 51.28
C ILE A 959 24.32 -7.00 51.31
N LEU A 960 25.65 -7.17 51.49
CA LEU A 960 26.61 -6.07 51.60
C LEU A 960 27.09 -5.55 50.24
N ASP A 961 26.99 -6.36 49.18
CA ASP A 961 27.42 -6.03 47.81
C ASP A 961 26.29 -5.37 46.98
N ARG A 962 25.08 -5.23 47.55
CA ARG A 962 23.93 -4.54 46.99
C ARG A 962 23.80 -3.08 47.41
#